data_78b9cfaab5c08e5a2d04ffe3de1fdb7f
#
_entry.id   78b9cfaab5c08e5a2d04ffe3de1fdb7f
#
_cell.length_a   1.000
_cell.length_b   1.000
_cell.length_c   1.000
_cell.angle_alpha   90.00
_cell.angle_beta   90.00
_cell.angle_gamma   90.00
#
_symmetry.space_group_name_H-M   'P 1'
#
loop_
_entity.id
_entity.type
_entity.pdbx_description
1 polymer ?
#
loop_
_entity_poly.entity_id
_entity_poly.type
_entity_poly.pdbx_seq_one_letter_code
_entity_poly.pdbx_strand_id
1 'polypeptide(L)'
;MEYKLHPPLASPGIVPRTTLVKRLLASEATPIVCVVAPAGYGKTTLLAQWAARRGGRVAWVSVDRRDNDPVVLLTYLAVALDRVEPIDQEVFQALASPGVSVVATVVPRFASAISAMTEPVAVVLDHVELLESQECLDAVAELAMRLPKGSQLVLASRRTPPVPVALLRAQGQMVEVGVAELVMDEQEAGALLEGAGAGLAEAEVAELVGRTEGWPVGLYLAALAVKAGGQQHYSGLGFTGNDRFMADYLRSELLAHLPPELMTFLTRTAVLERMSGPLCDAVLQLSGSGRVLESLEDSNLLVVPLDRHRQWYRYHHLFGELLLAELERREPELIPELHLRAAVWCEANGLAELATDHAQAAGDSDRVAGLVAGLIQPTYAAGRVDTARRWLAWFEDQKLVDQYPPVAVLGAWIQALVGRPAGAERWADAAERGSASGTLPDGSTMESYLAMLRGLLCRNGLAQMKADTQAAMAGLAPASPWRATMLLLEGVADLLDGRPDQADPILAQAVELATATGALPVASTALAERAIVAMGRQQWREATTLADQALAMLQTGRLNDYFMSPLIHTVAAHTTLHRGDVPRAKEHLVQAARRRPLLTYAIPPVAVQTLLELGRAYLILDDAVGARTVLRQARGILQLRPDLGVLPPQTDELHAKLDTIGGGVPGVSALTTAELRLLPLLATHLNFLEIGQRLYISKHTVKTQVISIYRKLGVSSRSQAVQRLEELGLLEG
;
A
#
# COMPACT_ATOMS: atom_id res chain seq x y z
N MET A 1 9.31 -7.46 13.71
CA MET A 1 7.85 -7.61 13.60
C MET A 1 7.13 -7.60 14.94
N GLU A 2 7.60 -8.34 15.93
CA GLU A 2 6.89 -8.55 17.19
C GLU A 2 6.60 -7.29 18.01
N TYR A 3 7.52 -6.35 18.05
CA TYR A 3 7.42 -5.13 18.85
C TYR A 3 6.25 -4.19 18.48
N LYS A 4 5.78 -4.22 17.22
CA LYS A 4 4.65 -3.40 16.75
C LYS A 4 3.29 -3.92 17.22
N LEU A 5 3.21 -5.19 17.58
CA LEU A 5 1.98 -5.93 17.79
C LEU A 5 1.62 -6.08 19.28
N HIS A 6 2.25 -5.28 20.13
CA HIS A 6 1.98 -5.24 21.56
C HIS A 6 1.90 -3.79 22.04
N PRO A 7 1.03 -3.51 23.03
CA PRO A 7 1.11 -2.27 23.76
C PRO A 7 2.51 -2.15 24.38
N PRO A 8 3.09 -0.94 24.45
CA PRO A 8 4.36 -0.75 25.13
C PRO A 8 4.26 -1.20 26.59
N LEU A 9 5.34 -1.78 27.09
CA LEU A 9 5.41 -2.21 28.48
C LEU A 9 5.29 -0.98 29.41
N ALA A 10 4.55 -1.18 30.50
CA ALA A 10 4.45 -0.14 31.51
C ALA A 10 5.83 0.11 32.14
N SER A 11 6.37 1.30 31.96
CA SER A 11 7.61 1.72 32.64
C SER A 11 7.33 2.01 34.14
N PRO A 12 8.30 1.81 35.02
CA PRO A 12 8.17 2.25 36.42
C PRO A 12 7.88 3.75 36.50
N GLY A 13 6.96 4.18 37.37
CA GLY A 13 6.61 5.59 37.55
C GLY A 13 5.50 6.13 36.62
N ILE A 14 4.86 5.29 35.84
CA ILE A 14 3.67 5.69 35.06
C ILE A 14 2.48 5.98 35.99
N VAL A 15 1.92 7.18 35.84
CA VAL A 15 0.72 7.61 36.57
C VAL A 15 -0.52 6.88 36.02
N PRO A 16 -1.33 6.25 36.87
CA PRO A 16 -2.57 5.61 36.46
C PRO A 16 -3.63 6.63 36.04
N ARG A 17 -4.03 6.63 34.77
CA ARG A 17 -5.10 7.49 34.22
C ARG A 17 -6.48 6.86 34.49
N THR A 18 -6.79 6.62 35.76
CA THR A 18 -7.94 5.79 36.18
C THR A 18 -9.27 6.29 35.66
N THR A 19 -9.51 7.59 35.66
CA THR A 19 -10.77 8.22 35.19
C THR A 19 -10.94 8.05 33.70
N LEU A 20 -9.91 8.31 32.91
CA LEU A 20 -9.94 8.15 31.46
C LEU A 20 -10.09 6.68 31.04
N VAL A 21 -9.36 5.80 31.70
CA VAL A 21 -9.47 4.36 31.43
C VAL A 21 -10.87 3.83 31.76
N LYS A 22 -11.50 4.25 32.87
CA LYS A 22 -12.89 3.91 33.18
C LYS A 22 -13.85 4.45 32.11
N ARG A 23 -13.66 5.68 31.63
CA ARG A 23 -14.47 6.27 30.54
C ARG A 23 -14.36 5.45 29.26
N LEU A 24 -13.14 5.05 28.88
CA LEU A 24 -12.91 4.23 27.68
C LEU A 24 -13.52 2.82 27.82
N LEU A 25 -13.45 2.21 29.00
CA LEU A 25 -14.11 0.92 29.28
C LEU A 25 -15.64 1.06 29.23
N ALA A 26 -16.20 2.14 29.74
CA ALA A 26 -17.64 2.38 29.68
C ALA A 26 -18.15 2.65 28.25
N SER A 27 -17.27 2.93 27.30
CA SER A 27 -17.60 3.19 25.89
C SER A 27 -17.49 1.98 24.97
N GLU A 28 -17.47 0.76 25.49
CA GLU A 28 -17.30 -0.47 24.68
C GLU A 28 -18.37 -0.66 23.60
N ALA A 29 -19.55 -0.09 23.77
CA ALA A 29 -20.60 -0.11 22.76
C ALA A 29 -20.36 0.87 21.58
N THR A 30 -19.41 1.81 21.71
CA THR A 30 -19.10 2.82 20.69
C THR A 30 -18.03 2.26 19.75
N PRO A 31 -18.28 2.18 18.43
CA PRO A 31 -17.38 1.48 17.51
C PRO A 31 -16.04 2.19 17.31
N ILE A 32 -15.99 3.52 17.44
CA ILE A 32 -14.76 4.29 17.17
C ILE A 32 -14.32 5.04 18.42
N VAL A 33 -13.04 4.91 18.76
CA VAL A 33 -12.38 5.71 19.79
C VAL A 33 -11.22 6.46 19.14
N CYS A 34 -11.20 7.77 19.28
CA CYS A 34 -10.11 8.62 18.78
C CYS A 34 -9.42 9.32 19.95
N VAL A 35 -8.12 9.08 20.10
CA VAL A 35 -7.27 9.78 21.07
C VAL A 35 -6.37 10.73 20.28
N VAL A 36 -6.70 12.02 20.27
CA VAL A 36 -6.03 13.02 19.43
C VAL A 36 -5.40 14.11 20.28
N ALA A 37 -4.08 14.17 20.27
CA ALA A 37 -3.34 15.22 20.93
C ALA A 37 -1.91 15.30 20.36
N PRO A 38 -1.21 16.42 20.53
CA PRO A 38 0.22 16.55 20.21
C PRO A 38 1.08 15.45 20.85
N ALA A 39 2.35 15.42 20.49
CA ALA A 39 3.30 14.50 21.11
C ALA A 39 3.42 14.73 22.63
N GLY A 40 3.71 13.68 23.39
CA GLY A 40 3.97 13.80 24.83
C GLY A 40 2.73 13.91 25.73
N TYR A 41 1.52 13.84 25.19
CA TYR A 41 0.28 13.86 25.99
C TYR A 41 -0.13 12.49 26.56
N GLY A 42 0.69 11.46 26.38
CA GLY A 42 0.44 10.14 26.97
C GLY A 42 -0.64 9.32 26.26
N LYS A 43 -0.93 9.57 24.98
CA LYS A 43 -1.91 8.80 24.18
C LYS A 43 -1.66 7.30 24.24
N THR A 44 -0.46 6.90 23.85
CA THR A 44 -0.01 5.51 23.86
C THR A 44 -0.07 4.90 25.27
N THR A 45 0.35 5.67 26.29
CA THR A 45 0.32 5.25 27.70
C THR A 45 -1.12 5.01 28.18
N LEU A 46 -2.05 5.90 27.85
CA LEU A 46 -3.47 5.75 28.20
C LEU A 46 -4.04 4.48 27.56
N LEU A 47 -3.79 4.29 26.24
CA LEU A 47 -4.28 3.13 25.53
C LEU A 47 -3.65 1.82 26.03
N ALA A 48 -2.37 1.84 26.40
CA ALA A 48 -1.72 0.66 27.02
C ALA A 48 -2.34 0.31 28.38
N GLN A 49 -2.64 1.31 29.24
CA GLN A 49 -3.36 1.10 30.51
C GLN A 49 -4.77 0.59 30.30
N TRP A 50 -5.48 1.11 29.30
CA TRP A 50 -6.81 0.66 28.93
C TRP A 50 -6.78 -0.78 28.41
N ALA A 51 -5.87 -1.10 27.47
CA ALA A 51 -5.70 -2.43 26.91
C ALA A 51 -5.41 -3.49 27.99
N ALA A 52 -4.53 -3.15 28.96
CA ALA A 52 -4.22 -4.04 30.09
C ALA A 52 -5.46 -4.37 30.97
N ARG A 53 -6.41 -3.42 31.08
CA ARG A 53 -7.65 -3.63 31.86
C ARG A 53 -8.80 -4.28 31.08
N ARG A 54 -8.75 -4.25 29.75
CA ARG A 54 -9.74 -4.88 28.88
C ARG A 54 -9.62 -6.41 28.79
N GLY A 55 -8.54 -7.00 29.31
CA GLY A 55 -8.46 -8.46 29.46
C GLY A 55 -8.03 -9.23 28.20
N GLY A 56 -7.12 -8.70 27.38
CA GLY A 56 -6.42 -9.50 26.36
C GLY A 56 -7.07 -9.52 24.97
N ARG A 57 -8.27 -9.00 24.77
CA ARG A 57 -8.93 -8.96 23.45
C ARG A 57 -8.65 -7.63 22.71
N VAL A 58 -7.35 -7.34 22.57
CA VAL A 58 -6.85 -6.13 21.91
C VAL A 58 -5.84 -6.51 20.84
N ALA A 59 -6.16 -6.26 19.61
CA ALA A 59 -5.24 -6.33 18.47
C ALA A 59 -4.53 -4.98 18.33
N TRP A 60 -3.24 -4.93 18.65
CA TRP A 60 -2.45 -3.71 18.69
C TRP A 60 -1.49 -3.61 17.51
N VAL A 61 -1.46 -2.46 16.84
CA VAL A 61 -0.46 -2.10 15.83
C VAL A 61 0.09 -0.70 16.10
N SER A 62 1.38 -0.60 16.36
CA SER A 62 2.11 0.68 16.38
C SER A 62 2.59 0.99 14.96
N VAL A 63 2.00 2.01 14.36
CA VAL A 63 2.28 2.45 12.98
C VAL A 63 3.64 3.14 12.89
N ASP A 64 4.38 2.86 11.82
CA ASP A 64 5.55 3.64 11.42
C ASP A 64 5.48 4.03 9.93
N ARG A 65 6.46 4.81 9.43
CA ARG A 65 6.47 5.30 8.05
C ARG A 65 6.49 4.20 6.97
N ARG A 66 6.93 2.99 7.30
CA ARG A 66 6.94 1.83 6.38
C ARG A 66 5.57 1.23 6.19
N ASP A 67 4.65 1.50 7.10
CA ASP A 67 3.28 1.04 7.02
C ASP A 67 2.44 1.87 6.02
N ASN A 68 3.06 2.79 5.28
CA ASN A 68 2.46 3.51 4.15
C ASN A 68 2.33 2.66 2.87
N ASP A 69 2.48 1.37 2.99
CA ASP A 69 2.04 0.37 2.04
C ASP A 69 0.80 -0.32 2.63
N PRO A 70 -0.37 -0.25 1.98
CA PRO A 70 -1.61 -0.77 2.55
C PRO A 70 -1.58 -2.28 2.78
N VAL A 71 -0.81 -3.03 2.00
CA VAL A 71 -0.62 -4.48 2.22
C VAL A 71 0.19 -4.72 3.48
N VAL A 72 1.24 -3.92 3.71
CA VAL A 72 2.06 -4.00 4.94
C VAL A 72 1.23 -3.67 6.16
N LEU A 73 0.51 -2.54 6.14
CA LEU A 73 -0.35 -2.10 7.25
C LEU A 73 -1.38 -3.19 7.61
N LEU A 74 -2.10 -3.67 6.61
CA LEU A 74 -3.15 -4.67 6.83
C LEU A 74 -2.57 -6.05 7.17
N THR A 75 -1.35 -6.37 6.75
CA THR A 75 -0.67 -7.59 7.22
C THR A 75 -0.39 -7.53 8.72
N TYR A 76 0.09 -6.38 9.22
CA TYR A 76 0.25 -6.22 10.68
C TYR A 76 -1.08 -6.31 11.43
N LEU A 77 -2.14 -5.71 10.90
CA LEU A 77 -3.48 -5.82 11.46
C LEU A 77 -3.99 -7.28 11.47
N ALA A 78 -3.79 -8.03 10.36
CA ALA A 78 -4.14 -9.44 10.28
C ALA A 78 -3.42 -10.26 11.35
N VAL A 79 -2.12 -10.08 11.48
CA VAL A 79 -1.31 -10.78 12.48
C VAL A 79 -1.71 -10.38 13.90
N ALA A 80 -2.04 -9.10 14.14
CA ALA A 80 -2.51 -8.64 15.44
C ALA A 80 -3.86 -9.27 15.83
N LEU A 81 -4.80 -9.40 14.88
CA LEU A 81 -6.08 -10.07 15.08
C LEU A 81 -5.93 -11.58 15.30
N ASP A 82 -5.11 -12.23 14.48
CA ASP A 82 -4.83 -13.66 14.56
C ASP A 82 -4.23 -14.09 15.92
N ARG A 83 -3.50 -13.19 16.57
CA ARG A 83 -2.99 -13.39 17.94
C ARG A 83 -4.06 -13.31 19.00
N VAL A 84 -5.12 -12.57 18.78
CA VAL A 84 -6.27 -12.49 19.70
C VAL A 84 -7.13 -13.74 19.56
N GLU A 85 -7.44 -14.11 18.33
CA GLU A 85 -8.18 -15.31 17.95
C GLU A 85 -7.83 -15.64 16.48
N PRO A 86 -7.55 -16.92 16.14
CA PRO A 86 -7.21 -17.30 14.78
C PRO A 86 -8.25 -16.80 13.77
N ILE A 87 -7.81 -16.06 12.76
CA ILE A 87 -8.68 -15.55 11.70
C ILE A 87 -8.58 -16.39 10.43
N ASP A 88 -9.57 -16.23 9.54
CA ASP A 88 -9.61 -16.92 8.26
C ASP A 88 -8.34 -16.67 7.45
N GLN A 89 -7.75 -17.76 6.96
CA GLN A 89 -6.57 -17.72 6.10
C GLN A 89 -6.81 -16.98 4.78
N GLU A 90 -8.06 -16.80 4.36
CA GLU A 90 -8.40 -16.00 3.17
C GLU A 90 -7.98 -14.53 3.30
N VAL A 91 -7.89 -13.99 4.51
CA VAL A 91 -7.38 -12.63 4.76
C VAL A 91 -5.91 -12.54 4.37
N PHE A 92 -5.07 -13.48 4.86
CA PHE A 92 -3.65 -13.54 4.51
C PHE A 92 -3.44 -13.84 3.03
N GLN A 93 -4.32 -14.65 2.46
CA GLN A 93 -4.29 -14.99 1.04
C GLN A 93 -4.59 -13.77 0.16
N ALA A 94 -5.56 -12.97 0.54
CA ALA A 94 -5.84 -11.73 -0.16
C ALA A 94 -4.66 -10.76 -0.09
N LEU A 95 -4.05 -10.61 1.09
CA LEU A 95 -2.90 -9.73 1.30
C LEU A 95 -1.66 -10.14 0.50
N ALA A 96 -1.47 -11.44 0.28
CA ALA A 96 -0.32 -11.95 -0.48
C ALA A 96 -0.54 -11.90 -2.01
N SER A 97 -1.72 -11.48 -2.50
CA SER A 97 -2.01 -11.42 -3.93
C SER A 97 -1.45 -10.16 -4.56
N PRO A 98 -0.59 -10.25 -5.59
CA PRO A 98 -0.03 -9.08 -6.26
C PRO A 98 -1.11 -8.18 -6.86
N GLY A 99 -1.04 -6.87 -6.57
CA GLY A 99 -1.98 -5.88 -7.09
C GLY A 99 -3.39 -5.96 -6.51
N VAL A 100 -3.55 -6.52 -5.31
CA VAL A 100 -4.84 -6.58 -4.62
C VAL A 100 -5.45 -5.19 -4.42
N SER A 101 -6.75 -5.05 -4.67
CA SER A 101 -7.47 -3.86 -4.24
C SER A 101 -7.77 -3.94 -2.75
N VAL A 102 -7.01 -3.17 -2.00
CA VAL A 102 -7.10 -3.18 -0.53
C VAL A 102 -8.51 -2.85 -0.07
N VAL A 103 -9.07 -1.74 -0.53
CA VAL A 103 -10.41 -1.27 -0.12
C VAL A 103 -11.53 -2.21 -0.60
N ALA A 104 -11.45 -2.70 -1.85
CA ALA A 104 -12.54 -3.50 -2.41
C ALA A 104 -12.47 -4.98 -2.04
N THR A 105 -11.30 -5.50 -1.68
CA THR A 105 -11.11 -6.95 -1.47
C THR A 105 -10.65 -7.29 -0.06
N VAL A 106 -9.67 -6.58 0.47
CA VAL A 106 -9.05 -6.94 1.75
C VAL A 106 -9.89 -6.43 2.92
N VAL A 107 -10.27 -5.14 2.92
CA VAL A 107 -11.05 -4.55 4.03
C VAL A 107 -12.37 -5.28 4.30
N PRO A 108 -13.18 -5.68 3.30
CA PRO A 108 -14.38 -6.48 3.56
C PRO A 108 -14.09 -7.83 4.22
N ARG A 109 -12.99 -8.49 3.85
CA ARG A 109 -12.58 -9.76 4.49
C ARG A 109 -12.15 -9.55 5.93
N PHE A 110 -11.47 -8.44 6.23
CA PHE A 110 -11.18 -8.05 7.61
C PHE A 110 -12.46 -7.88 8.43
N ALA A 111 -13.42 -7.15 7.92
CA ALA A 111 -14.70 -6.96 8.60
C ALA A 111 -15.43 -8.31 8.84
N SER A 112 -15.38 -9.22 7.86
CA SER A 112 -15.92 -10.58 7.98
C SER A 112 -15.16 -11.40 9.03
N ALA A 113 -13.81 -11.33 9.02
CA ALA A 113 -12.99 -12.03 10.01
C ALA A 113 -13.26 -11.54 11.44
N ILE A 114 -13.36 -10.23 11.64
CA ILE A 114 -13.74 -9.64 12.94
C ILE A 114 -15.16 -10.07 13.34
N SER A 115 -16.09 -10.15 12.38
CA SER A 115 -17.47 -10.58 12.64
C SER A 115 -17.58 -12.06 13.02
N ALA A 116 -16.65 -12.88 12.57
CA ALA A 116 -16.60 -14.31 12.85
C ALA A 116 -15.95 -14.65 14.22
N MET A 117 -15.33 -13.67 14.88
CA MET A 117 -14.73 -13.86 16.20
C MET A 117 -15.79 -14.20 17.26
N THR A 118 -15.42 -15.05 18.19
CA THR A 118 -16.32 -15.53 19.27
C THR A 118 -16.80 -14.44 20.21
N GLU A 119 -15.96 -13.40 20.39
CA GLU A 119 -16.26 -12.22 21.22
C GLU A 119 -15.74 -10.94 20.55
N PRO A 120 -16.31 -9.76 20.88
CA PRO A 120 -15.87 -8.50 20.36
C PRO A 120 -14.37 -8.19 20.62
N VAL A 121 -13.70 -7.62 19.64
CA VAL A 121 -12.29 -7.26 19.67
C VAL A 121 -12.09 -5.75 19.56
N ALA A 122 -11.07 -5.21 20.20
CA ALA A 122 -10.61 -3.86 19.95
C ALA A 122 -9.35 -3.87 19.07
N VAL A 123 -9.40 -3.15 17.97
CA VAL A 123 -8.29 -2.95 17.06
C VAL A 123 -7.67 -1.60 17.37
N VAL A 124 -6.42 -1.55 17.81
CA VAL A 124 -5.70 -0.32 18.13
C VAL A 124 -4.68 -0.02 17.04
N LEU A 125 -4.78 1.18 16.47
CA LEU A 125 -3.76 1.79 15.63
C LEU A 125 -3.16 2.97 16.39
N ASP A 126 -1.90 2.82 16.79
CA ASP A 126 -1.16 3.89 17.44
C ASP A 126 -0.24 4.60 16.42
N HIS A 127 -0.03 5.90 16.56
CA HIS A 127 0.73 6.75 15.63
C HIS A 127 0.13 6.86 14.22
N VAL A 128 -1.20 6.94 14.10
CA VAL A 128 -1.92 7.03 12.81
C VAL A 128 -1.49 8.25 11.98
N GLU A 129 -0.97 9.29 12.61
CA GLU A 129 -0.42 10.47 11.91
C GLU A 129 0.75 10.18 10.97
N LEU A 130 1.39 9.01 11.08
CA LEU A 130 2.47 8.56 10.21
C LEU A 130 1.99 7.94 8.91
N LEU A 131 0.68 7.70 8.78
CA LEU A 131 0.06 7.28 7.53
C LEU A 131 -0.14 8.50 6.62
N GLU A 132 0.54 8.49 5.48
CA GLU A 132 0.48 9.53 4.46
C GLU A 132 -0.08 8.99 3.13
N SER A 133 -0.03 7.66 2.92
CA SER A 133 -0.58 7.00 1.74
C SER A 133 -2.11 7.12 1.74
N GLN A 134 -2.68 7.67 0.66
CA GLN A 134 -4.14 7.80 0.54
C GLN A 134 -4.83 6.43 0.61
N GLU A 135 -4.23 5.39 0.05
CA GLU A 135 -4.79 4.04 0.08
C GLU A 135 -4.82 3.45 1.51
N CYS A 136 -3.80 3.75 2.34
CA CYS A 136 -3.80 3.39 3.76
C CYS A 136 -4.88 4.15 4.54
N LEU A 137 -5.02 5.46 4.27
CA LEU A 137 -6.03 6.31 4.90
C LEU A 137 -7.45 5.84 4.53
N ASP A 138 -7.67 5.52 3.25
CA ASP A 138 -8.95 4.99 2.76
C ASP A 138 -9.25 3.61 3.38
N ALA A 139 -8.24 2.75 3.52
CA ALA A 139 -8.40 1.45 4.16
C ALA A 139 -8.82 1.57 5.64
N VAL A 140 -8.19 2.48 6.39
CA VAL A 140 -8.56 2.75 7.80
C VAL A 140 -9.97 3.36 7.89
N ALA A 141 -10.32 4.30 7.01
CA ALA A 141 -11.64 4.91 6.96
C ALA A 141 -12.73 3.88 6.64
N GLU A 142 -12.50 3.01 5.66
CA GLU A 142 -13.44 1.97 5.26
C GLU A 142 -13.58 0.89 6.34
N LEU A 143 -12.48 0.52 7.02
CA LEU A 143 -12.52 -0.39 8.16
C LEU A 143 -13.38 0.19 9.30
N ALA A 144 -13.22 1.48 9.60
CA ALA A 144 -14.01 2.17 10.62
C ALA A 144 -15.52 2.10 10.33
N MET A 145 -15.91 2.18 9.06
CA MET A 145 -17.33 2.13 8.64
C MET A 145 -17.91 0.72 8.59
N ARG A 146 -17.08 -0.32 8.61
CA ARG A 146 -17.49 -1.73 8.47
C ARG A 146 -17.33 -2.57 9.72
N LEU A 147 -16.95 -1.96 10.84
CA LEU A 147 -16.77 -2.70 12.10
C LEU A 147 -18.08 -3.36 12.54
N PRO A 148 -18.03 -4.65 12.92
CA PRO A 148 -19.19 -5.32 13.49
C PRO A 148 -19.54 -4.75 14.87
N LYS A 149 -20.82 -4.86 15.23
CA LYS A 149 -21.33 -4.39 16.54
C LYS A 149 -20.54 -5.03 17.70
N GLY A 150 -20.15 -4.19 18.63
CA GLY A 150 -19.39 -4.59 19.82
C GLY A 150 -17.89 -4.52 19.65
N SER A 151 -17.35 -4.62 18.43
CA SER A 151 -15.93 -4.41 18.17
C SER A 151 -15.61 -2.93 18.03
N GLN A 152 -14.37 -2.53 18.34
CA GLN A 152 -13.93 -1.14 18.35
C GLN A 152 -12.68 -0.96 17.50
N LEU A 153 -12.62 0.17 16.77
CA LEU A 153 -11.39 0.71 16.22
C LEU A 153 -10.95 1.88 17.10
N VAL A 154 -9.74 1.77 17.62
CA VAL A 154 -9.13 2.76 18.52
C VAL A 154 -7.94 3.39 17.81
N LEU A 155 -8.02 4.69 17.56
CA LEU A 155 -7.02 5.45 16.81
C LEU A 155 -6.31 6.43 17.73
N ALA A 156 -4.98 6.30 17.88
CA ALA A 156 -4.17 7.32 18.50
C ALA A 156 -3.41 8.10 17.43
N SER A 157 -3.57 9.43 17.45
CA SER A 157 -3.01 10.30 16.42
C SER A 157 -2.60 11.66 16.97
N ARG A 158 -1.64 12.33 16.32
CA ARG A 158 -1.33 13.75 16.57
C ARG A 158 -2.24 14.70 15.79
N ARG A 159 -2.93 14.20 14.76
CA ARG A 159 -3.83 14.95 13.87
C ARG A 159 -5.19 14.27 13.83
N THR A 160 -6.17 14.94 13.28
CA THR A 160 -7.48 14.34 13.02
C THR A 160 -7.28 13.04 12.19
N PRO A 161 -7.77 11.89 12.69
CA PRO A 161 -7.56 10.62 12.02
C PRO A 161 -8.36 10.54 10.71
N PRO A 162 -8.00 9.64 9.79
CA PRO A 162 -8.59 9.53 8.46
C PRO A 162 -9.96 8.82 8.45
N VAL A 163 -10.84 9.24 9.34
CA VAL A 163 -12.21 8.72 9.45
C VAL A 163 -13.20 9.87 9.29
N PRO A 164 -14.43 9.64 8.88
CA PRO A 164 -15.43 10.71 8.72
C PRO A 164 -15.92 11.23 10.09
N VAL A 165 -15.01 11.92 10.82
CA VAL A 165 -15.21 12.39 12.19
C VAL A 165 -16.55 13.12 12.39
N ALA A 166 -16.89 14.05 11.48
CA ALA A 166 -18.12 14.82 11.60
C ALA A 166 -19.38 13.93 11.51
N LEU A 167 -19.38 12.93 10.65
CA LEU A 167 -20.47 11.97 10.49
C LEU A 167 -20.59 11.06 11.71
N LEU A 168 -19.47 10.46 12.14
CA LEU A 168 -19.43 9.54 13.29
C LEU A 168 -19.83 10.25 14.59
N ARG A 169 -19.39 11.49 14.77
CA ARG A 169 -19.80 12.33 15.90
C ARG A 169 -21.30 12.61 15.89
N ALA A 170 -21.86 12.98 14.74
CA ALA A 170 -23.29 13.26 14.59
C ALA A 170 -24.16 12.01 14.83
N GLN A 171 -23.63 10.83 14.57
CA GLN A 171 -24.28 9.53 14.79
C GLN A 171 -24.08 8.96 16.20
N GLY A 172 -23.30 9.62 17.06
CA GLY A 172 -22.94 9.08 18.37
C GLY A 172 -22.09 7.80 18.32
N GLN A 173 -21.40 7.57 17.22
CA GLN A 173 -20.59 6.37 16.97
C GLN A 173 -19.09 6.57 17.28
N MET A 174 -18.73 7.68 17.90
CA MET A 174 -17.36 7.99 18.22
C MET A 174 -17.20 8.57 19.63
N VAL A 175 -16.16 8.10 20.33
CA VAL A 175 -15.64 8.72 21.55
C VAL A 175 -14.35 9.44 21.22
N GLU A 176 -14.26 10.68 21.60
CA GLU A 176 -13.06 11.48 21.44
C GLU A 176 -12.42 11.75 22.81
N VAL A 177 -11.09 11.63 22.83
CA VAL A 177 -10.24 12.05 23.95
C VAL A 177 -9.22 13.01 23.37
N GLY A 178 -9.32 14.26 23.73
CA GLY A 178 -8.46 15.33 23.24
C GLY A 178 -7.44 15.82 24.27
N VAL A 179 -6.82 16.95 23.95
CA VAL A 179 -5.84 17.61 24.81
C VAL A 179 -6.44 17.92 26.19
N ALA A 180 -7.65 18.45 26.23
CA ALA A 180 -8.32 18.86 27.45
C ALA A 180 -8.51 17.72 28.48
N GLU A 181 -8.69 16.50 28.00
CA GLU A 181 -8.82 15.32 28.86
C GLU A 181 -7.47 14.68 29.19
N LEU A 182 -6.46 14.86 28.31
CA LEU A 182 -5.14 14.23 28.48
C LEU A 182 -4.20 15.03 29.36
N VAL A 183 -4.43 16.33 29.55
CA VAL A 183 -3.65 17.13 30.50
C VAL A 183 -3.73 16.49 31.91
N MET A 184 -2.65 16.61 32.66
CA MET A 184 -2.59 16.17 34.05
C MET A 184 -3.04 17.30 34.99
N ASP A 185 -3.91 16.95 35.91
CA ASP A 185 -4.22 17.81 37.03
C ASP A 185 -3.05 17.83 38.08
N GLU A 186 -3.17 18.63 39.12
CA GLU A 186 -2.14 18.76 40.14
C GLU A 186 -1.89 17.43 40.88
N GLN A 187 -2.91 16.61 41.08
CA GLN A 187 -2.80 15.32 41.73
C GLN A 187 -2.02 14.31 40.88
N GLU A 188 -2.39 14.20 39.60
CA GLU A 188 -1.72 13.32 38.64
C GLU A 188 -0.29 13.81 38.37
N ALA A 189 -0.09 15.12 38.25
CA ALA A 189 1.23 15.74 38.11
C ALA A 189 2.13 15.48 39.33
N GLY A 190 1.57 15.62 40.54
CA GLY A 190 2.30 15.30 41.78
C GLY A 190 2.75 13.86 41.82
N ALA A 191 1.85 12.92 41.45
CA ALA A 191 2.19 11.51 41.38
C ALA A 191 3.25 11.19 40.29
N LEU A 192 3.23 11.89 39.15
CA LEU A 192 4.27 11.78 38.13
C LEU A 192 5.63 12.26 38.64
N LEU A 193 5.66 13.44 39.25
CA LEU A 193 6.86 14.07 39.76
C LEU A 193 7.50 13.25 40.91
N GLU A 194 6.68 12.74 41.81
CA GLU A 194 7.10 11.84 42.89
C GLU A 194 7.64 10.52 42.34
N GLY A 195 6.93 9.89 41.39
CA GLY A 195 7.34 8.64 40.71
C GLY A 195 8.66 8.83 39.94
N ALA A 196 8.94 10.00 39.41
CA ALA A 196 10.21 10.37 38.78
C ALA A 196 11.31 10.73 39.76
N GLY A 197 11.00 10.80 41.08
CA GLY A 197 11.93 11.10 42.14
C GLY A 197 12.18 12.60 42.40
N ALA A 198 11.26 13.45 41.95
CA ALA A 198 11.23 14.89 42.22
C ALA A 198 10.24 15.13 43.38
N GLY A 199 10.72 15.18 44.61
CA GLY A 199 9.89 15.52 45.78
C GLY A 199 9.68 17.04 45.86
N LEU A 200 8.59 17.53 45.23
CA LEU A 200 8.21 18.94 45.19
C LEU A 200 7.05 19.22 46.14
N ALA A 201 6.99 20.44 46.69
CA ALA A 201 5.84 20.90 47.47
C ALA A 201 4.62 21.14 46.55
N GLU A 202 3.41 21.05 47.13
CA GLU A 202 2.14 21.27 46.39
C GLU A 202 2.13 22.58 45.58
N ALA A 203 2.68 23.67 46.15
CA ALA A 203 2.76 24.95 45.45
C ALA A 203 3.69 24.92 44.22
N GLU A 204 4.77 24.15 44.28
CA GLU A 204 5.71 23.98 43.18
C GLU A 204 5.11 23.08 42.09
N VAL A 205 4.33 22.05 42.47
CA VAL A 205 3.56 21.20 41.54
C VAL A 205 2.54 22.06 40.81
N ALA A 206 1.75 22.87 41.51
CA ALA A 206 0.76 23.76 40.93
C ALA A 206 1.39 24.78 39.95
N GLU A 207 2.56 25.34 40.30
CA GLU A 207 3.31 26.20 39.40
C GLU A 207 3.77 25.47 38.13
N LEU A 208 4.31 24.26 38.26
CA LEU A 208 4.71 23.44 37.11
C LEU A 208 3.52 23.04 36.23
N VAL A 209 2.40 22.67 36.82
CA VAL A 209 1.16 22.38 36.07
C VAL A 209 0.71 23.63 35.31
N GLY A 210 0.72 24.79 35.95
CA GLY A 210 0.38 26.05 35.29
C GLY A 210 1.31 26.38 34.11
N ARG A 211 2.63 26.12 34.25
CA ARG A 211 3.61 26.40 33.21
C ARG A 211 3.64 25.41 32.07
N THR A 212 3.41 24.13 32.36
CA THR A 212 3.36 23.07 31.36
C THR A 212 1.95 22.88 30.82
N GLU A 213 0.97 23.62 31.32
CA GLU A 213 -0.44 23.40 31.04
C GLU A 213 -0.86 21.94 31.27
N GLY A 214 -0.26 21.29 32.25
CA GLY A 214 -0.48 19.88 32.55
C GLY A 214 0.05 18.91 31.50
N TRP A 215 0.95 19.34 30.61
CA TRP A 215 1.54 18.49 29.60
C TRP A 215 2.42 17.38 30.21
N PRO A 216 2.06 16.07 30.10
CA PRO A 216 2.72 14.99 30.82
C PRO A 216 4.23 14.88 30.58
N VAL A 217 4.69 15.02 29.35
CA VAL A 217 6.12 14.97 29.03
C VAL A 217 6.83 16.23 29.55
N GLY A 218 6.19 17.38 29.44
CA GLY A 218 6.72 18.61 30.04
C GLY A 218 6.94 18.48 31.55
N LEU A 219 5.98 17.92 32.27
CA LEU A 219 6.09 17.62 33.71
C LEU A 219 7.18 16.58 34.01
N TYR A 220 7.26 15.52 33.22
CA TYR A 220 8.29 14.49 33.35
C TYR A 220 9.70 15.07 33.13
N LEU A 221 9.86 15.90 32.10
CA LEU A 221 11.12 16.57 31.80
C LEU A 221 11.50 17.55 32.90
N ALA A 222 10.51 18.25 33.45
CA ALA A 222 10.72 19.11 34.63
C ALA A 222 11.18 18.28 35.84
N ALA A 223 10.59 17.10 36.07
CA ALA A 223 11.02 16.19 37.14
C ALA A 223 12.48 15.76 36.99
N LEU A 224 12.91 15.44 35.78
CA LEU A 224 14.30 15.07 35.50
C LEU A 224 15.24 16.23 35.73
N ALA A 225 14.85 17.46 35.41
CA ALA A 225 15.64 18.66 35.65
C ALA A 225 15.79 18.94 37.14
N VAL A 226 14.71 18.85 37.93
CA VAL A 226 14.73 18.97 39.38
C VAL A 226 15.68 17.95 40.01
N LYS A 227 15.62 16.71 39.56
CA LYS A 227 16.49 15.61 40.03
C LYS A 227 17.97 15.86 39.70
N ALA A 228 18.26 16.41 38.53
CA ALA A 228 19.62 16.71 38.09
C ALA A 228 20.23 17.94 38.78
N GLY A 229 19.43 18.97 39.02
CA GLY A 229 19.90 20.26 39.59
C GLY A 229 19.97 20.32 41.11
N GLY A 230 19.45 19.31 41.83
CA GLY A 230 19.30 19.36 43.31
C GLY A 230 18.20 20.33 43.74
N GLN A 231 17.51 20.04 44.87
CA GLN A 231 16.34 20.77 45.36
C GLN A 231 16.55 22.29 45.66
N GLN A 232 17.76 22.80 45.58
CA GLN A 232 18.07 24.17 46.00
C GLN A 232 17.98 25.24 44.88
N HIS A 233 17.70 24.91 43.65
CA HIS A 233 17.73 25.87 42.53
C HIS A 233 16.42 26.05 41.77
N TYR A 234 15.29 25.57 42.27
CA TYR A 234 14.03 25.59 41.54
C TYR A 234 13.15 26.82 41.81
N SER A 235 13.72 27.98 41.94
CA SER A 235 12.95 29.21 42.03
C SER A 235 13.07 30.03 40.75
N GLY A 236 12.07 29.92 39.88
CA GLY A 236 11.84 30.96 38.88
C GLY A 236 12.10 30.63 37.41
N LEU A 237 11.95 29.42 36.95
CA LEU A 237 12.00 29.13 35.51
C LEU A 237 10.69 29.51 34.80
N GLY A 238 10.76 30.56 33.98
CA GLY A 238 9.64 31.04 33.16
C GLY A 238 9.32 30.08 32.05
N PHE A 239 8.53 29.03 32.31
CA PHE A 239 7.95 28.14 31.31
C PHE A 239 6.82 28.88 30.58
N THR A 240 7.00 29.22 29.32
CA THR A 240 5.93 29.67 28.44
C THR A 240 5.82 28.69 27.28
N GLY A 241 4.59 28.30 26.90
CA GLY A 241 4.27 27.22 25.94
C GLY A 241 4.72 27.44 24.50
N ASN A 242 5.93 27.92 24.26
CA ASN A 242 6.51 28.12 22.96
C ASN A 242 7.52 26.98 22.69
N ASP A 243 7.34 26.19 21.63
CA ASP A 243 8.22 25.06 21.24
C ASP A 243 9.73 25.43 21.35
N ARG A 244 10.07 26.64 21.05
CA ARG A 244 11.44 27.18 21.12
C ARG A 244 12.00 27.15 22.53
N PHE A 245 11.19 27.43 23.55
CA PHE A 245 11.62 27.43 24.96
C PHE A 245 11.78 26.01 25.50
N MET A 246 10.98 25.05 25.01
CA MET A 246 11.13 23.66 25.40
C MET A 246 12.44 23.09 24.85
N ALA A 247 12.78 23.38 23.60
CA ALA A 247 14.05 22.98 23.01
C ALA A 247 15.24 23.61 23.77
N ASP A 248 15.13 24.90 24.14
CA ASP A 248 16.15 25.58 24.90
C ASP A 248 16.25 25.04 26.34
N TYR A 249 15.11 24.72 26.95
CA TYR A 249 15.06 24.07 28.26
C TYR A 249 15.66 22.65 28.22
N LEU A 250 15.28 21.81 27.27
CA LEU A 250 15.82 20.46 27.11
C LEU A 250 17.34 20.52 26.85
N ARG A 251 17.80 21.51 26.08
CA ARG A 251 19.24 21.74 25.88
C ARG A 251 19.94 22.17 27.15
N SER A 252 19.40 23.14 27.90
CA SER A 252 20.04 23.70 29.07
C SER A 252 20.01 22.78 30.29
N GLU A 253 18.90 22.11 30.51
CA GLU A 253 18.66 21.36 31.75
C GLU A 253 18.88 19.85 31.61
N LEU A 254 18.60 19.27 30.46
CA LEU A 254 18.78 17.84 30.22
C LEU A 254 20.11 17.55 29.50
N LEU A 255 20.32 18.18 28.34
CA LEU A 255 21.50 17.89 27.52
C LEU A 255 22.79 18.53 28.06
N ALA A 256 22.70 19.69 28.69
CA ALA A 256 23.87 20.39 29.24
C ALA A 256 24.56 19.63 30.39
N HIS A 257 23.83 18.77 31.11
CA HIS A 257 24.34 18.00 32.24
C HIS A 257 24.80 16.60 31.90
N LEU A 258 24.64 16.18 30.62
CA LEU A 258 25.09 14.86 30.17
C LEU A 258 26.61 14.86 29.90
N PRO A 259 27.30 13.77 30.20
CA PRO A 259 28.69 13.62 29.78
C PRO A 259 28.83 13.79 28.25
N PRO A 260 29.93 14.40 27.78
CA PRO A 260 30.13 14.64 26.33
C PRO A 260 30.02 13.40 25.49
N GLU A 261 30.51 12.27 26.00
CA GLU A 261 30.43 10.95 25.29
C GLU A 261 28.98 10.52 25.13
N LEU A 262 28.15 10.69 26.16
CA LEU A 262 26.74 10.30 26.12
C LEU A 262 25.94 11.24 25.19
N MET A 263 26.26 12.53 25.20
CA MET A 263 25.68 13.52 24.28
C MET A 263 26.00 13.15 22.82
N THR A 264 27.26 12.82 22.54
CA THR A 264 27.68 12.37 21.21
C THR A 264 26.96 11.08 20.79
N PHE A 265 26.81 10.13 21.71
CA PHE A 265 26.03 8.92 21.47
C PHE A 265 24.59 9.25 21.09
N LEU A 266 23.88 10.01 21.90
CA LEU A 266 22.48 10.38 21.70
C LEU A 266 22.26 11.11 20.39
N THR A 267 23.06 12.16 20.10
CA THR A 267 22.88 12.97 18.89
C THR A 267 23.18 12.17 17.63
N ARG A 268 24.27 11.42 17.60
CA ARG A 268 24.67 10.68 16.38
C ARG A 268 23.81 9.46 16.12
N THR A 269 23.21 8.85 17.15
CA THR A 269 22.25 7.75 16.95
C THR A 269 20.83 8.22 16.65
N ALA A 270 20.56 9.54 16.75
CA ALA A 270 19.26 10.11 16.43
C ALA A 270 18.85 9.94 14.95
N VAL A 271 19.78 9.67 14.05
CA VAL A 271 19.50 9.28 12.65
C VAL A 271 18.80 7.92 12.52
N LEU A 272 18.79 7.12 13.60
CA LEU A 272 18.23 5.79 13.63
C LEU A 272 16.79 5.83 14.17
N GLU A 273 15.81 5.44 13.35
CA GLU A 273 14.43 5.27 13.83
C GLU A 273 14.32 4.15 14.87
N ARG A 274 15.18 3.14 14.74
CA ARG A 274 15.31 2.00 15.65
C ARG A 274 16.78 1.72 15.90
N MET A 275 17.09 1.42 17.13
CA MET A 275 18.44 1.19 17.59
C MET A 275 18.58 -0.21 18.17
N SER A 276 19.70 -0.86 17.86
CA SER A 276 20.19 -2.02 18.62
C SER A 276 21.66 -1.78 18.98
N GLY A 277 22.14 -2.46 20.01
CA GLY A 277 23.55 -2.34 20.39
C GLY A 277 24.50 -2.47 19.20
N PRO A 278 24.41 -3.58 18.42
CA PRO A 278 25.28 -3.80 17.25
C PRO A 278 25.10 -2.75 16.14
N LEU A 279 23.90 -2.22 15.90
CA LEU A 279 23.67 -1.17 14.92
C LEU A 279 24.31 0.15 15.37
N CYS A 280 24.11 0.54 16.64
CA CYS A 280 24.76 1.72 17.20
C CYS A 280 26.30 1.59 17.19
N ASP A 281 26.81 0.42 17.52
CA ASP A 281 28.27 0.15 17.46
C ASP A 281 28.81 0.37 16.03
N ALA A 282 28.10 -0.12 15.02
CA ALA A 282 28.48 0.05 13.62
C ALA A 282 28.42 1.53 13.17
N VAL A 283 27.34 2.24 13.53
CA VAL A 283 27.14 3.64 13.13
C VAL A 283 28.15 4.56 13.79
N LEU A 284 28.43 4.34 15.08
CA LEU A 284 29.36 5.16 15.85
C LEU A 284 30.82 4.68 15.76
N GLN A 285 31.06 3.50 15.18
CA GLN A 285 32.38 2.84 15.16
C GLN A 285 32.95 2.63 16.57
N LEU A 286 32.10 2.19 17.48
CA LEU A 286 32.39 1.93 18.89
C LEU A 286 32.05 0.46 19.23
N SER A 287 32.14 0.13 20.51
CA SER A 287 31.66 -1.13 21.07
C SER A 287 30.99 -0.89 22.42
N GLY A 288 29.98 -1.70 22.73
CA GLY A 288 29.29 -1.64 24.03
C GLY A 288 28.06 -0.76 24.06
N SER A 289 27.54 -0.31 22.91
CA SER A 289 26.32 0.52 22.81
C SER A 289 25.07 -0.13 23.44
N GLY A 290 25.02 -1.48 23.48
CA GLY A 290 23.93 -2.19 24.14
C GLY A 290 23.81 -1.83 25.63
N ARG A 291 24.94 -1.75 26.35
CA ARG A 291 24.96 -1.33 27.77
C ARG A 291 24.56 0.14 27.94
N VAL A 292 24.92 0.98 26.97
CA VAL A 292 24.52 2.41 26.98
C VAL A 292 23.01 2.50 26.82
N LEU A 293 22.42 1.77 25.88
CA LEU A 293 20.96 1.74 25.68
C LEU A 293 20.21 1.22 26.91
N GLU A 294 20.68 0.16 27.54
CA GLU A 294 20.13 -0.34 28.81
C GLU A 294 20.22 0.70 29.92
N SER A 295 21.36 1.36 30.07
CA SER A 295 21.54 2.43 31.07
C SER A 295 20.65 3.65 30.83
N LEU A 296 20.41 4.00 29.54
CA LEU A 296 19.48 5.06 29.13
C LEU A 296 18.04 4.70 29.46
N GLU A 297 17.64 3.45 29.20
CA GLU A 297 16.31 2.93 29.57
C GLU A 297 16.12 2.96 31.09
N ASP A 298 17.06 2.39 31.86
CA ASP A 298 17.00 2.34 33.31
C ASP A 298 17.01 3.76 33.95
N SER A 299 17.62 4.73 33.27
CA SER A 299 17.62 6.15 33.69
C SER A 299 16.36 6.90 33.20
N ASN A 300 15.41 6.24 32.56
CA ASN A 300 14.23 6.86 31.97
C ASN A 300 14.53 8.03 31.01
N LEU A 301 15.64 7.99 30.29
CA LEU A 301 16.08 9.02 29.37
C LEU A 301 15.39 8.93 28.00
N LEU A 302 14.07 8.76 28.00
CA LEU A 302 13.21 8.78 26.81
C LEU A 302 13.61 7.76 25.73
N VAL A 303 14.31 6.69 26.11
CA VAL A 303 14.58 5.51 25.31
C VAL A 303 13.52 4.46 25.62
N VAL A 304 12.86 3.94 24.57
CA VAL A 304 11.73 3.00 24.69
C VAL A 304 12.16 1.66 24.10
N PRO A 305 12.12 0.56 24.86
CA PRO A 305 12.37 -0.77 24.32
C PRO A 305 11.22 -1.18 23.39
N LEU A 306 11.55 -1.80 22.26
CA LEU A 306 10.61 -2.22 21.21
C LEU A 306 10.25 -3.71 21.33
N ASP A 307 11.00 -4.47 22.12
CA ASP A 307 10.78 -5.88 22.34
C ASP A 307 11.06 -6.28 23.79
N ARG A 308 10.54 -7.45 24.19
CA ARG A 308 10.69 -7.98 25.56
C ARG A 308 12.12 -8.40 25.92
N HIS A 309 12.96 -8.59 24.91
CA HIS A 309 14.35 -9.01 25.09
C HIS A 309 15.31 -7.85 25.14
N ARG A 310 14.81 -6.61 25.07
CA ARG A 310 15.62 -5.38 25.09
C ARG A 310 16.70 -5.39 23.98
N GLN A 311 16.36 -5.93 22.81
CA GLN A 311 17.29 -5.97 21.67
C GLN A 311 17.15 -4.73 20.81
N TRP A 312 15.93 -4.20 20.71
CA TRP A 312 15.62 -3.04 19.89
C TRP A 312 15.01 -1.92 20.75
N TYR A 313 15.43 -0.71 20.44
CA TYR A 313 15.02 0.51 21.13
C TYR A 313 14.64 1.58 20.10
N ARG A 314 13.94 2.61 20.56
CA ARG A 314 13.77 3.89 19.87
C ARG A 314 13.82 5.04 20.85
N TYR A 315 14.14 6.21 20.36
CA TYR A 315 13.89 7.42 21.12
C TYR A 315 12.39 7.74 21.17
N HIS A 316 11.94 8.39 22.25
CA HIS A 316 10.65 9.08 22.23
C HIS A 316 10.68 10.12 21.11
N HIS A 317 9.59 10.26 20.33
CA HIS A 317 9.59 11.06 19.11
C HIS A 317 10.15 12.46 19.29
N LEU A 318 9.65 13.23 20.30
CA LEU A 318 10.14 14.58 20.58
C LEU A 318 11.63 14.63 20.95
N PHE A 319 12.08 13.63 21.68
CA PHE A 319 13.48 13.57 22.07
C PHE A 319 14.37 13.24 20.87
N GLY A 320 13.94 12.29 20.02
CA GLY A 320 14.62 11.99 18.77
C GLY A 320 14.66 13.19 17.81
N GLU A 321 13.55 13.91 17.66
CA GLU A 321 13.48 15.14 16.86
C GLU A 321 14.44 16.22 17.37
N LEU A 322 14.50 16.43 18.71
CA LEU A 322 15.45 17.36 19.31
C LEU A 322 16.90 16.95 19.07
N LEU A 323 17.21 15.67 19.31
CA LEU A 323 18.58 15.16 19.12
C LEU A 323 19.02 15.26 17.66
N LEU A 324 18.12 14.98 16.71
CA LEU A 324 18.39 15.11 15.28
C LEU A 324 18.62 16.60 14.93
N ALA A 325 17.77 17.51 15.40
CA ALA A 325 17.96 18.95 15.20
C ALA A 325 19.28 19.45 15.82
N GLU A 326 19.70 18.87 16.96
CA GLU A 326 20.97 19.19 17.56
C GLU A 326 22.16 18.64 16.75
N LEU A 327 22.02 17.46 16.15
CA LEU A 327 22.99 16.91 15.21
C LEU A 327 23.10 17.78 13.94
N GLU A 328 21.98 18.15 13.35
CA GLU A 328 21.91 19.05 12.18
C GLU A 328 22.58 20.40 12.45
N ARG A 329 22.48 20.91 13.68
CA ARG A 329 23.11 22.18 14.07
C ARG A 329 24.62 22.06 14.31
N ARG A 330 25.09 20.94 14.89
CA ARG A 330 26.48 20.77 15.32
C ARG A 330 27.35 20.09 14.27
N GLU A 331 26.84 19.04 13.63
CA GLU A 331 27.60 18.14 12.76
C GLU A 331 26.79 17.76 11.50
N PRO A 332 26.24 18.74 10.74
CA PRO A 332 25.38 18.44 9.58
C PRO A 332 26.07 17.58 8.52
N GLU A 333 27.38 17.78 8.31
CA GLU A 333 28.18 17.00 7.37
C GLU A 333 28.35 15.53 7.76
N LEU A 334 28.14 15.17 9.03
CA LEU A 334 28.27 13.80 9.50
C LEU A 334 27.01 12.95 9.21
N ILE A 335 25.86 13.58 9.04
CA ILE A 335 24.57 12.90 8.86
C ILE A 335 24.60 11.90 7.71
N PRO A 336 25.05 12.25 6.49
CA PRO A 336 25.12 11.30 5.39
C PRO A 336 26.03 10.10 5.70
N GLU A 337 27.13 10.32 6.39
CA GLU A 337 28.06 9.25 6.77
C GLU A 337 27.44 8.29 7.80
N LEU A 338 26.72 8.80 8.81
CA LEU A 338 26.01 8.00 9.79
C LEU A 338 24.93 7.12 9.11
N HIS A 339 24.17 7.70 8.20
CA HIS A 339 23.21 6.96 7.41
C HIS A 339 23.88 5.91 6.52
N LEU A 340 25.03 6.23 5.91
CA LEU A 340 25.77 5.26 5.09
C LEU A 340 26.23 4.06 5.93
N ARG A 341 26.78 4.29 7.12
CA ARG A 341 27.19 3.22 8.04
C ARG A 341 26.00 2.36 8.47
N ALA A 342 24.87 3.01 8.77
CA ALA A 342 23.63 2.31 9.08
C ALA A 342 23.14 1.45 7.89
N ALA A 343 23.19 1.98 6.66
CA ALA A 343 22.82 1.26 5.45
C ALA A 343 23.68 0.01 5.25
N VAL A 344 25.00 0.15 5.38
CA VAL A 344 25.96 -0.96 5.25
C VAL A 344 25.69 -2.06 6.28
N TRP A 345 25.48 -1.68 7.54
CA TRP A 345 25.19 -2.65 8.59
C TRP A 345 23.83 -3.35 8.35
N CYS A 346 22.80 -2.61 8.01
CA CYS A 346 21.46 -3.15 7.73
C CYS A 346 21.49 -4.13 6.56
N GLU A 347 22.22 -3.82 5.49
CA GLU A 347 22.40 -4.69 4.33
C GLU A 347 23.07 -6.01 4.74
N ALA A 348 24.18 -5.94 5.49
CA ALA A 348 24.92 -7.11 5.98
C ALA A 348 24.11 -8.00 6.93
N ASN A 349 23.09 -7.44 7.61
CA ASN A 349 22.23 -8.15 8.56
C ASN A 349 20.85 -8.53 7.99
N GLY A 350 20.66 -8.46 6.66
CA GLY A 350 19.43 -8.88 5.99
C GLY A 350 18.25 -7.93 6.17
N LEU A 351 18.49 -6.69 6.62
CA LEU A 351 17.50 -5.64 6.82
C LEU A 351 17.44 -4.71 5.60
N ALA A 352 17.25 -5.31 4.42
CA ALA A 352 17.45 -4.64 3.14
C ALA A 352 16.54 -3.41 2.91
N GLU A 353 15.32 -3.40 3.44
CA GLU A 353 14.44 -2.22 3.38
C GLU A 353 14.98 -1.05 4.22
N LEU A 354 15.44 -1.34 5.45
CA LEU A 354 16.12 -0.35 6.29
C LEU A 354 17.39 0.18 5.63
N ALA A 355 18.15 -0.72 5.01
CA ALA A 355 19.35 -0.35 4.26
C ALA A 355 19.00 0.64 3.14
N THR A 356 17.89 0.40 2.42
CA THR A 356 17.42 1.29 1.35
C THR A 356 17.04 2.67 1.89
N ASP A 357 16.26 2.74 3.00
CA ASP A 357 15.84 4.01 3.61
C ASP A 357 17.07 4.83 4.08
N HIS A 358 18.05 4.18 4.72
CA HIS A 358 19.28 4.83 5.13
C HIS A 358 20.18 5.23 3.97
N ALA A 359 20.26 4.42 2.91
CA ALA A 359 21.02 4.76 1.72
C ALA A 359 20.41 5.97 0.99
N GLN A 360 19.07 6.06 0.94
CA GLN A 360 18.36 7.24 0.41
C GLN A 360 18.68 8.50 1.23
N ALA A 361 18.66 8.40 2.55
CA ALA A 361 18.97 9.51 3.44
C ALA A 361 20.47 9.92 3.36
N ALA A 362 21.35 8.97 3.09
CA ALA A 362 22.79 9.25 2.86
C ALA A 362 23.05 9.89 1.48
N GLY A 363 22.10 9.79 0.54
CA GLY A 363 22.31 10.21 -0.84
C GLY A 363 23.21 9.24 -1.64
N ASP A 364 23.42 8.00 -1.15
CA ASP A 364 24.21 6.97 -1.84
C ASP A 364 23.37 6.31 -2.94
N SER A 365 23.31 7.00 -4.08
CA SER A 365 22.48 6.58 -5.22
C SER A 365 22.87 5.22 -5.78
N ASP A 366 24.15 4.86 -5.76
CA ASP A 366 24.63 3.59 -6.28
C ASP A 366 24.16 2.42 -5.42
N ARG A 367 24.20 2.60 -4.10
CA ARG A 367 23.69 1.62 -3.15
C ARG A 367 22.17 1.48 -3.24
N VAL A 368 21.45 2.61 -3.28
CA VAL A 368 19.98 2.60 -3.47
C VAL A 368 19.63 1.84 -4.74
N ALA A 369 20.33 2.11 -5.85
CA ALA A 369 20.08 1.43 -7.12
C ALA A 369 20.33 -0.09 -7.03
N GLY A 370 21.41 -0.50 -6.40
CA GLY A 370 21.73 -1.92 -6.18
C GLY A 370 20.67 -2.64 -5.33
N LEU A 371 20.29 -2.03 -4.20
CA LEU A 371 19.26 -2.57 -3.29
C LEU A 371 17.90 -2.64 -3.98
N VAL A 372 17.47 -1.56 -4.61
CA VAL A 372 16.16 -1.50 -5.30
C VAL A 372 16.11 -2.49 -6.46
N ALA A 373 17.19 -2.63 -7.24
CA ALA A 373 17.26 -3.62 -8.33
C ALA A 373 17.05 -5.06 -7.82
N GLY A 374 17.55 -5.38 -6.62
CA GLY A 374 17.36 -6.71 -6.02
C GLY A 374 16.01 -6.88 -5.32
N LEU A 375 15.43 -5.81 -4.78
CA LEU A 375 14.25 -5.88 -3.91
C LEU A 375 12.93 -5.65 -4.64
N ILE A 376 12.91 -4.96 -5.78
CA ILE A 376 11.68 -4.47 -6.39
C ILE A 376 10.77 -5.62 -6.87
N GLN A 377 11.34 -6.66 -7.45
CA GLN A 377 10.58 -7.81 -7.94
C GLN A 377 9.97 -8.62 -6.79
N PRO A 378 10.71 -9.05 -5.75
CA PRO A 378 10.11 -9.76 -4.61
C PRO A 378 9.11 -8.87 -3.84
N THR A 379 9.33 -7.56 -3.76
CA THR A 379 8.40 -6.62 -3.13
C THR A 379 7.08 -6.55 -3.90
N TYR A 380 7.14 -6.45 -5.24
CA TYR A 380 5.96 -6.50 -6.09
C TYR A 380 5.22 -7.85 -5.99
N ALA A 381 5.96 -8.96 -6.02
CA ALA A 381 5.39 -10.30 -5.90
C ALA A 381 4.70 -10.54 -4.54
N ALA A 382 5.15 -9.86 -3.49
CA ALA A 382 4.50 -9.84 -2.17
C ALA A 382 3.27 -8.91 -2.09
N GLY A 383 2.84 -8.30 -3.20
CA GLY A 383 1.71 -7.38 -3.25
C GLY A 383 2.00 -5.95 -2.76
N ARG A 384 3.24 -5.64 -2.36
CA ARG A 384 3.65 -4.36 -1.78
C ARG A 384 4.01 -3.32 -2.86
N VAL A 385 3.02 -3.03 -3.70
CA VAL A 385 3.17 -2.18 -4.89
C VAL A 385 3.56 -0.75 -4.52
N ASP A 386 3.00 -0.20 -3.44
CA ASP A 386 3.28 1.18 -3.02
C ASP A 386 4.69 1.35 -2.45
N THR A 387 5.23 0.34 -1.78
CA THR A 387 6.66 0.31 -1.38
C THR A 387 7.56 0.36 -2.61
N ALA A 388 7.31 -0.49 -3.60
CA ALA A 388 8.08 -0.48 -4.85
C ALA A 388 7.97 0.88 -5.57
N ARG A 389 6.77 1.47 -5.62
CA ARG A 389 6.54 2.80 -6.22
C ARG A 389 7.25 3.93 -5.48
N ARG A 390 7.26 3.90 -4.13
CA ARG A 390 7.97 4.89 -3.32
C ARG A 390 9.48 4.87 -3.61
N TRP A 391 10.09 3.68 -3.71
CA TRP A 391 11.49 3.57 -4.08
C TRP A 391 11.77 4.11 -5.50
N LEU A 392 10.89 3.81 -6.45
CA LEU A 392 11.02 4.34 -7.82
C LEU A 392 10.82 5.86 -7.87
N ALA A 393 9.87 6.42 -7.11
CA ALA A 393 9.63 7.86 -7.05
C ALA A 393 10.86 8.64 -6.58
N TRP A 394 11.63 8.07 -5.65
CA TRP A 394 12.89 8.69 -5.19
C TRP A 394 13.87 8.96 -6.36
N PHE A 395 13.99 8.03 -7.33
CA PHE A 395 14.82 8.25 -8.52
C PHE A 395 14.27 9.33 -9.45
N GLU A 396 12.94 9.44 -9.56
CA GLU A 396 12.31 10.53 -10.31
C GLU A 396 12.58 11.88 -9.65
N ASP A 397 12.41 11.98 -8.33
CA ASP A 397 12.60 13.20 -7.55
C ASP A 397 14.06 13.67 -7.59
N GLN A 398 15.01 12.75 -7.54
CA GLN A 398 16.45 13.02 -7.65
C GLN A 398 16.92 13.19 -9.11
N LYS A 399 16.06 12.97 -10.11
CA LYS A 399 16.38 13.01 -11.55
C LYS A 399 17.48 12.03 -11.95
N LEU A 400 17.50 10.86 -11.33
CA LEU A 400 18.54 9.84 -11.48
C LEU A 400 18.13 8.67 -12.39
N VAL A 401 16.92 8.67 -12.93
CA VAL A 401 16.38 7.53 -13.70
C VAL A 401 17.27 7.16 -14.89
N ASP A 402 17.80 8.15 -15.61
CA ASP A 402 18.69 7.94 -16.76
C ASP A 402 20.07 7.37 -16.37
N GLN A 403 20.49 7.55 -15.11
CA GLN A 403 21.80 7.12 -14.62
C GLN A 403 21.83 5.65 -14.19
N TYR A 404 20.64 5.08 -13.87
CA TYR A 404 20.52 3.71 -13.38
C TYR A 404 19.61 2.86 -14.27
N PRO A 405 20.11 2.42 -15.46
CA PRO A 405 19.33 1.64 -16.41
C PRO A 405 18.70 0.36 -15.82
N PRO A 406 19.33 -0.39 -14.91
CA PRO A 406 18.67 -1.53 -14.24
C PRO A 406 17.40 -1.15 -13.49
N VAL A 407 17.44 -0.05 -12.74
CA VAL A 407 16.27 0.47 -12.03
C VAL A 407 15.23 0.98 -13.00
N ALA A 408 15.68 1.62 -14.09
CA ALA A 408 14.78 2.15 -15.13
C ALA A 408 14.01 1.02 -15.85
N VAL A 409 14.65 -0.09 -16.19
CA VAL A 409 13.98 -1.26 -16.78
C VAL A 409 12.93 -1.83 -15.82
N LEU A 410 13.31 -2.07 -14.56
CA LEU A 410 12.40 -2.63 -13.56
C LEU A 410 11.27 -1.66 -13.23
N GLY A 411 11.56 -0.36 -13.20
CA GLY A 411 10.55 0.68 -13.04
C GLY A 411 9.55 0.72 -14.18
N ALA A 412 10.01 0.65 -15.43
CA ALA A 412 9.14 0.55 -16.60
C ALA A 412 8.24 -0.69 -16.54
N TRP A 413 8.81 -1.83 -16.14
CA TRP A 413 8.08 -3.07 -15.96
C TRP A 413 6.95 -2.93 -14.91
N ILE A 414 7.26 -2.42 -13.72
CA ILE A 414 6.26 -2.18 -12.67
C ILE A 414 5.17 -1.21 -13.13
N GLN A 415 5.54 -0.09 -13.77
CA GLN A 415 4.56 0.87 -14.30
C GLN A 415 3.62 0.25 -15.33
N ALA A 416 4.14 -0.65 -16.19
CA ALA A 416 3.33 -1.39 -17.15
C ALA A 416 2.32 -2.33 -16.48
N LEU A 417 2.78 -3.11 -15.49
CA LEU A 417 1.94 -4.07 -14.76
C LEU A 417 0.85 -3.42 -13.90
N VAL A 418 1.09 -2.20 -13.40
CA VAL A 418 0.09 -1.45 -12.63
C VAL A 418 -0.81 -0.57 -13.50
N GLY A 419 -0.77 -0.72 -14.81
CA GLY A 419 -1.63 -0.02 -15.75
C GLY A 419 -1.32 1.48 -15.92
N ARG A 420 -0.07 1.88 -15.77
CA ARG A 420 0.44 3.26 -15.95
C ARG A 420 1.30 3.39 -17.21
N PRO A 421 0.70 3.38 -18.40
CA PRO A 421 1.44 3.26 -19.65
C PRO A 421 2.38 4.46 -19.91
N ALA A 422 1.97 5.68 -19.61
CA ALA A 422 2.84 6.86 -19.78
C ALA A 422 4.07 6.82 -18.87
N GLY A 423 3.93 6.27 -17.65
CA GLY A 423 5.06 6.00 -16.76
C GLY A 423 5.98 4.94 -17.34
N ALA A 424 5.44 3.82 -17.80
CA ALA A 424 6.20 2.75 -18.42
C ALA A 424 7.04 3.25 -19.60
N GLU A 425 6.44 4.07 -20.49
CA GLU A 425 7.15 4.66 -21.63
C GLU A 425 8.30 5.57 -21.20
N ARG A 426 8.07 6.50 -20.27
CA ARG A 426 9.13 7.41 -19.80
C ARG A 426 10.32 6.66 -19.19
N TRP A 427 10.02 5.65 -18.36
CA TRP A 427 11.06 4.84 -17.71
C TRP A 427 11.80 3.95 -18.73
N ALA A 428 11.10 3.41 -19.71
CA ALA A 428 11.72 2.64 -20.79
C ALA A 428 12.63 3.50 -21.66
N ASP A 429 12.20 4.71 -22.02
CA ASP A 429 13.03 5.65 -22.75
C ASP A 429 14.29 6.05 -21.97
N ALA A 430 14.19 6.19 -20.65
CA ALA A 430 15.33 6.42 -19.77
C ALA A 430 16.29 5.22 -19.75
N ALA A 431 15.75 4.01 -19.65
CA ALA A 431 16.56 2.79 -19.70
C ALA A 431 17.34 2.65 -21.01
N GLU A 432 16.73 3.03 -22.14
CA GLU A 432 17.35 2.96 -23.46
C GLU A 432 18.40 4.06 -23.70
N ARG A 433 18.29 5.21 -23.04
CA ARG A 433 19.32 6.27 -23.08
C ARG A 433 20.54 5.94 -22.25
N GLY A 434 20.39 5.09 -21.25
CA GLY A 434 21.48 4.71 -20.35
C GLY A 434 22.49 3.76 -21.00
N SER A 435 23.60 3.53 -20.32
CA SER A 435 24.61 2.58 -20.79
C SER A 435 24.12 1.14 -20.68
N ALA A 436 24.19 0.40 -21.79
CA ALA A 436 23.82 -1.03 -21.83
C ALA A 436 24.89 -1.95 -21.23
N SER A 437 25.94 -1.42 -20.62
CA SER A 437 27.05 -2.22 -20.05
C SER A 437 26.80 -2.58 -18.58
N GLY A 438 27.05 -3.84 -18.22
CA GLY A 438 26.97 -4.34 -16.85
C GLY A 438 26.21 -5.66 -16.70
N THR A 439 26.38 -6.27 -15.55
CA THR A 439 25.63 -7.46 -15.10
C THR A 439 24.69 -7.07 -13.97
N LEU A 440 23.51 -7.62 -13.97
CA LEU A 440 22.51 -7.43 -12.91
C LEU A 440 22.75 -8.39 -11.73
N PRO A 441 22.05 -8.21 -10.60
CA PRO A 441 22.22 -9.07 -9.41
C PRO A 441 21.97 -10.55 -9.67
N ASP A 442 21.13 -10.89 -10.67
CA ASP A 442 20.87 -12.29 -11.07
C ASP A 442 21.91 -12.88 -12.03
N GLY A 443 22.95 -12.12 -12.38
CA GLY A 443 24.02 -12.52 -13.30
C GLY A 443 23.66 -12.34 -14.78
N SER A 444 22.48 -11.80 -15.11
CA SER A 444 22.06 -11.49 -16.48
C SER A 444 22.73 -10.22 -17.00
N THR A 445 22.79 -10.06 -18.34
CA THR A 445 23.35 -8.85 -18.95
C THR A 445 22.29 -7.73 -19.00
N MET A 446 22.75 -6.48 -18.96
CA MET A 446 21.87 -5.31 -19.10
C MET A 446 21.14 -5.30 -20.47
N GLU A 447 21.82 -5.72 -21.53
CA GLU A 447 21.22 -5.85 -22.86
C GLU A 447 20.04 -6.82 -22.88
N SER A 448 20.11 -7.93 -22.12
CA SER A 448 19.01 -8.88 -22.00
C SER A 448 17.79 -8.27 -21.30
N TYR A 449 18.01 -7.44 -20.29
CA TYR A 449 16.94 -6.76 -19.58
C TYR A 449 16.28 -5.68 -20.46
N LEU A 450 17.06 -4.97 -21.27
CA LEU A 450 16.51 -4.02 -22.26
C LEU A 450 15.72 -4.76 -23.33
N ALA A 451 16.24 -5.86 -23.86
CA ALA A 451 15.53 -6.67 -24.83
C ALA A 451 14.23 -7.27 -24.24
N MET A 452 14.29 -7.74 -23.00
CA MET A 452 13.10 -8.19 -22.25
C MET A 452 12.03 -7.09 -22.14
N LEU A 453 12.43 -5.88 -21.79
CA LEU A 453 11.53 -4.73 -21.69
C LEU A 453 10.90 -4.36 -23.05
N ARG A 454 11.71 -4.33 -24.13
CA ARG A 454 11.23 -4.08 -25.51
C ARG A 454 10.21 -5.15 -25.92
N GLY A 455 10.49 -6.41 -25.65
CA GLY A 455 9.56 -7.51 -25.88
C GLY A 455 8.23 -7.32 -25.17
N LEU A 456 8.25 -6.94 -23.88
CA LEU A 456 7.04 -6.68 -23.12
C LEU A 456 6.20 -5.54 -23.68
N LEU A 457 6.83 -4.39 -23.94
CA LEU A 457 6.15 -3.17 -24.40
C LEU A 457 5.67 -3.27 -25.86
N CYS A 458 6.26 -4.18 -26.64
CA CYS A 458 5.91 -4.43 -28.05
C CYS A 458 5.68 -3.13 -28.84
N ARG A 459 6.62 -2.17 -28.72
CA ARG A 459 6.51 -0.85 -29.37
C ARG A 459 6.56 -0.93 -30.91
N ASN A 460 7.33 -1.86 -31.45
CA ASN A 460 7.67 -1.98 -32.85
C ASN A 460 7.05 -3.25 -33.50
N GLY A 461 5.94 -3.73 -32.95
CA GLY A 461 5.20 -4.85 -33.49
C GLY A 461 5.72 -6.24 -33.10
N LEU A 462 4.99 -7.27 -33.53
CA LEU A 462 5.22 -8.66 -33.11
C LEU A 462 6.55 -9.25 -33.59
N ALA A 463 6.97 -8.91 -34.82
CA ALA A 463 8.23 -9.42 -35.37
C ALA A 463 9.43 -8.95 -34.52
N GLN A 464 9.43 -7.67 -34.12
CA GLN A 464 10.45 -7.14 -33.23
C GLN A 464 10.30 -7.70 -31.82
N MET A 465 9.09 -7.83 -31.29
CA MET A 465 8.85 -8.48 -29.99
C MET A 465 9.46 -9.89 -29.94
N LYS A 466 9.30 -10.70 -30.98
CA LYS A 466 9.92 -12.03 -31.07
C LYS A 466 11.43 -11.96 -31.09
N ALA A 467 12.02 -11.08 -31.90
CA ALA A 467 13.47 -10.89 -31.96
C ALA A 467 14.05 -10.43 -30.60
N ASP A 468 13.35 -9.51 -29.91
CA ASP A 468 13.74 -9.02 -28.60
C ASP A 468 13.66 -10.12 -27.52
N THR A 469 12.62 -10.95 -27.52
CA THR A 469 12.52 -12.07 -26.57
C THR A 469 13.62 -13.09 -26.77
N GLN A 470 13.99 -13.41 -28.02
CA GLN A 470 15.09 -14.31 -28.33
C GLN A 470 16.45 -13.70 -27.94
N ALA A 471 16.66 -12.41 -28.20
CA ALA A 471 17.87 -11.70 -27.76
C ALA A 471 17.97 -11.67 -26.23
N ALA A 472 16.87 -11.45 -25.52
CA ALA A 472 16.81 -11.52 -24.07
C ALA A 472 17.23 -12.89 -23.57
N MET A 473 16.65 -13.97 -24.12
CA MET A 473 16.96 -15.35 -23.74
C MET A 473 18.44 -15.72 -23.88
N ALA A 474 19.13 -15.15 -24.87
CA ALA A 474 20.55 -15.42 -25.10
C ALA A 474 21.46 -14.90 -24.01
N GLY A 475 21.11 -13.81 -23.34
CA GLY A 475 21.93 -13.17 -22.31
C GLY A 475 21.38 -13.25 -20.89
N LEU A 476 20.17 -13.82 -20.70
CA LEU A 476 19.64 -14.12 -19.37
C LEU A 476 20.41 -15.29 -18.74
N ALA A 477 20.79 -15.13 -17.47
CA ALA A 477 21.43 -16.20 -16.70
C ALA A 477 20.56 -17.48 -16.69
N PRO A 478 21.16 -18.67 -16.64
CA PRO A 478 20.41 -19.93 -16.63
C PRO A 478 19.38 -20.04 -15.50
N ALA A 479 19.69 -19.46 -14.34
CA ALA A 479 18.81 -19.43 -13.16
C ALA A 479 17.91 -18.19 -13.10
N SER A 480 17.93 -17.30 -14.11
CA SER A 480 17.13 -16.09 -14.10
C SER A 480 15.63 -16.41 -14.10
N PRO A 481 14.84 -15.81 -13.20
CA PRO A 481 13.40 -16.03 -13.13
C PRO A 481 12.65 -15.53 -14.38
N TRP A 482 13.29 -14.70 -15.19
CA TRP A 482 12.70 -14.09 -16.38
C TRP A 482 12.63 -15.03 -17.60
N ARG A 483 13.36 -16.13 -17.61
CA ARG A 483 13.40 -17.08 -18.75
C ARG A 483 12.02 -17.62 -19.10
N ALA A 484 11.23 -17.99 -18.09
CA ALA A 484 9.86 -18.47 -18.31
C ALA A 484 8.97 -17.38 -18.93
N THR A 485 9.14 -16.13 -18.52
CA THR A 485 8.43 -14.98 -19.09
C THR A 485 8.80 -14.76 -20.55
N MET A 486 10.07 -14.93 -20.92
CA MET A 486 10.48 -14.78 -22.31
C MET A 486 9.87 -15.87 -23.21
N LEU A 487 9.82 -17.12 -22.76
CA LEU A 487 9.12 -18.18 -23.47
C LEU A 487 7.62 -17.89 -23.62
N LEU A 488 6.98 -17.36 -22.59
CA LEU A 488 5.58 -16.92 -22.69
C LEU A 488 5.41 -15.85 -23.77
N LEU A 489 6.24 -14.79 -23.75
CA LEU A 489 6.15 -13.68 -24.71
C LEU A 489 6.47 -14.16 -26.16
N GLU A 490 7.42 -15.08 -26.34
CA GLU A 490 7.73 -15.67 -27.63
C GLU A 490 6.55 -16.49 -28.15
N GLY A 491 5.96 -17.34 -27.31
CA GLY A 491 4.77 -18.12 -27.67
C GLY A 491 3.57 -17.24 -28.01
N VAL A 492 3.35 -16.15 -27.24
CA VAL A 492 2.30 -15.16 -27.55
C VAL A 492 2.59 -14.47 -28.89
N ALA A 493 3.83 -14.09 -29.18
CA ALA A 493 4.18 -13.49 -30.47
C ALA A 493 3.87 -14.42 -31.65
N ASP A 494 4.23 -15.70 -31.54
CA ASP A 494 3.90 -16.70 -32.57
C ASP A 494 2.39 -16.94 -32.72
N LEU A 495 1.66 -16.99 -31.63
CA LEU A 495 0.19 -17.12 -31.65
C LEU A 495 -0.46 -15.94 -32.38
N LEU A 496 -0.06 -14.72 -32.04
CA LEU A 496 -0.61 -13.51 -32.63
C LEU A 496 -0.12 -13.25 -34.04
N ASP A 497 0.97 -13.87 -34.48
CA ASP A 497 1.42 -13.89 -35.89
C ASP A 497 0.71 -14.97 -36.71
N GLY A 498 -0.31 -15.63 -36.15
CA GLY A 498 -1.10 -16.65 -36.84
C GLY A 498 -0.42 -18.01 -36.97
N ARG A 499 0.53 -18.33 -36.09
CA ARG A 499 1.27 -19.60 -36.07
C ARG A 499 1.02 -20.43 -34.80
N PRO A 500 -0.23 -20.83 -34.52
CA PRO A 500 -0.59 -21.54 -33.29
C PRO A 500 0.14 -22.89 -33.10
N ASP A 501 0.57 -23.55 -34.20
CA ASP A 501 1.29 -24.82 -34.13
C ASP A 501 2.75 -24.64 -33.68
N GLN A 502 3.34 -23.45 -33.86
CA GLN A 502 4.64 -23.08 -33.31
C GLN A 502 4.51 -22.54 -31.89
N ALA A 503 3.46 -21.82 -31.60
CA ALA A 503 3.20 -21.19 -30.29
C ALA A 503 2.99 -22.23 -29.17
N ASP A 504 2.15 -23.26 -29.40
CA ASP A 504 1.76 -24.20 -28.35
C ASP A 504 2.92 -24.94 -27.68
N PRO A 505 3.92 -25.52 -28.42
CA PRO A 505 5.07 -26.16 -27.79
C PRO A 505 5.95 -25.18 -26.99
N ILE A 506 6.08 -23.91 -27.41
CA ILE A 506 6.83 -22.88 -26.68
C ILE A 506 6.09 -22.51 -25.39
N LEU A 507 4.77 -22.31 -25.48
CA LEU A 507 3.93 -22.06 -24.32
C LEU A 507 3.94 -23.23 -23.33
N ALA A 508 4.00 -24.48 -23.82
CA ALA A 508 4.15 -25.66 -22.97
C ALA A 508 5.49 -25.64 -22.19
N GLN A 509 6.58 -25.30 -22.86
CA GLN A 509 7.87 -25.12 -22.19
C GLN A 509 7.83 -23.98 -21.15
N ALA A 510 7.11 -22.88 -21.47
CA ALA A 510 6.91 -21.80 -20.50
C ALA A 510 6.17 -22.29 -19.24
N VAL A 511 5.15 -23.14 -19.38
CA VAL A 511 4.41 -23.75 -18.25
C VAL A 511 5.36 -24.62 -17.40
N GLU A 512 6.14 -25.50 -18.04
CA GLU A 512 7.06 -26.39 -17.34
C GLU A 512 8.11 -25.62 -16.55
N LEU A 513 8.79 -24.67 -17.20
CA LEU A 513 9.82 -23.86 -16.56
C LEU A 513 9.24 -22.96 -15.44
N ALA A 514 8.11 -22.32 -15.69
CA ALA A 514 7.45 -21.46 -14.71
C ALA A 514 6.98 -22.25 -13.48
N THR A 515 6.48 -23.46 -13.68
CA THR A 515 6.07 -24.35 -12.58
C THR A 515 7.28 -24.82 -11.77
N ALA A 516 8.38 -25.20 -12.42
CA ALA A 516 9.60 -25.63 -11.77
C ALA A 516 10.26 -24.50 -10.95
N THR A 517 10.13 -23.25 -11.38
CA THR A 517 10.70 -22.07 -10.71
C THR A 517 9.73 -21.37 -9.76
N GLY A 518 8.48 -21.86 -9.63
CA GLY A 518 7.45 -21.23 -8.80
C GLY A 518 6.87 -19.93 -9.39
N ALA A 519 7.11 -19.64 -10.66
CA ALA A 519 6.60 -18.45 -11.35
C ALA A 519 5.12 -18.64 -11.76
N LEU A 520 4.25 -18.88 -10.79
CA LEU A 520 2.82 -19.19 -11.01
C LEU A 520 2.07 -18.18 -11.89
N PRO A 521 2.36 -16.86 -11.86
CA PRO A 521 1.73 -15.90 -12.78
C PRO A 521 2.01 -16.23 -14.25
N VAL A 522 3.23 -16.63 -14.57
CA VAL A 522 3.64 -16.98 -15.93
C VAL A 522 3.02 -18.31 -16.36
N ALA A 523 3.05 -19.31 -15.47
CA ALA A 523 2.47 -20.62 -15.74
C ALA A 523 0.96 -20.53 -16.01
N SER A 524 0.22 -19.80 -15.18
CA SER A 524 -1.23 -19.62 -15.34
C SER A 524 -1.59 -18.88 -16.63
N THR A 525 -0.77 -17.89 -17.02
CA THR A 525 -0.97 -17.16 -18.27
C THR A 525 -0.68 -18.03 -19.47
N ALA A 526 0.44 -18.78 -19.46
CA ALA A 526 0.79 -19.68 -20.57
C ALA A 526 -0.25 -20.80 -20.77
N LEU A 527 -0.85 -21.30 -19.68
CA LEU A 527 -1.98 -22.23 -19.75
C LEU A 527 -3.23 -21.59 -20.40
N ALA A 528 -3.53 -20.32 -20.07
CA ALA A 528 -4.65 -19.60 -20.66
C ALA A 528 -4.43 -19.38 -22.18
N GLU A 529 -3.21 -19.03 -22.58
CA GLU A 529 -2.85 -18.89 -24.00
C GLU A 529 -2.98 -20.21 -24.76
N ARG A 530 -2.51 -21.31 -24.17
CA ARG A 530 -2.71 -22.65 -24.73
C ARG A 530 -4.18 -23.03 -24.85
N ALA A 531 -4.99 -22.65 -23.86
CA ALA A 531 -6.44 -22.85 -23.94
C ALA A 531 -7.07 -22.06 -25.11
N ILE A 532 -6.57 -20.86 -25.41
CA ILE A 532 -6.99 -20.08 -26.60
C ILE A 532 -6.62 -20.86 -27.90
N VAL A 533 -5.41 -21.42 -27.97
CA VAL A 533 -5.00 -22.27 -29.11
C VAL A 533 -5.95 -23.46 -29.27
N ALA A 534 -6.24 -24.16 -28.18
CA ALA A 534 -7.15 -25.32 -28.19
C ALA A 534 -8.59 -24.91 -28.58
N MET A 535 -9.10 -23.76 -28.12
CA MET A 535 -10.39 -23.21 -28.54
C MET A 535 -10.42 -22.93 -30.07
N GLY A 536 -9.37 -22.33 -30.59
CA GLY A 536 -9.21 -22.07 -32.03
C GLY A 536 -9.24 -23.34 -32.86
N ARG A 537 -8.73 -24.45 -32.33
CA ARG A 537 -8.74 -25.80 -32.95
C ARG A 537 -10.04 -26.56 -32.67
N GLN A 538 -11.04 -25.98 -32.01
CA GLN A 538 -12.29 -26.64 -31.58
C GLN A 538 -12.06 -27.82 -30.60
N GLN A 539 -10.93 -27.88 -29.93
CA GLN A 539 -10.56 -28.90 -28.95
C GLN A 539 -11.06 -28.54 -27.54
N TRP A 540 -12.36 -28.41 -27.39
CA TRP A 540 -13.00 -27.84 -26.19
C TRP A 540 -12.73 -28.62 -24.91
N ARG A 541 -12.48 -29.92 -24.94
CA ARG A 541 -12.11 -30.71 -23.75
C ARG A 541 -10.72 -30.29 -23.24
N GLU A 542 -9.79 -30.16 -24.16
CA GLU A 542 -8.44 -29.72 -23.84
C GLU A 542 -8.42 -28.24 -23.33
N ALA A 543 -9.13 -27.38 -24.08
CA ALA A 543 -9.31 -25.97 -23.67
C ALA A 543 -9.85 -25.83 -22.24
N THR A 544 -10.85 -26.67 -21.89
CA THR A 544 -11.42 -26.67 -20.53
C THR A 544 -10.40 -27.12 -19.48
N THR A 545 -9.67 -28.20 -19.77
CA THR A 545 -8.63 -28.70 -18.83
C THR A 545 -7.55 -27.66 -18.57
N LEU A 546 -7.06 -27.01 -19.63
CA LEU A 546 -6.04 -25.95 -19.52
C LEU A 546 -6.57 -24.72 -18.78
N ALA A 547 -7.82 -24.30 -19.04
CA ALA A 547 -8.46 -23.20 -18.34
C ALA A 547 -8.66 -23.49 -16.85
N ASP A 548 -9.10 -24.70 -16.49
CA ASP A 548 -9.26 -25.12 -15.10
C ASP A 548 -7.91 -25.19 -14.37
N GLN A 549 -6.85 -25.66 -15.04
CA GLN A 549 -5.49 -25.62 -14.50
C GLN A 549 -4.98 -24.18 -14.29
N ALA A 550 -5.22 -23.29 -15.26
CA ALA A 550 -4.88 -21.87 -15.14
C ALA A 550 -5.57 -21.21 -13.94
N LEU A 551 -6.87 -21.49 -13.76
CA LEU A 551 -7.64 -20.99 -12.61
C LEU A 551 -7.13 -21.56 -11.28
N ALA A 552 -6.80 -22.85 -11.22
CA ALA A 552 -6.26 -23.48 -10.02
C ALA A 552 -4.92 -22.84 -9.64
N MET A 553 -4.04 -22.56 -10.60
CA MET A 553 -2.77 -21.84 -10.35
C MET A 553 -3.01 -20.40 -9.91
N LEU A 554 -3.99 -19.70 -10.50
CA LEU A 554 -4.39 -18.35 -10.10
C LEU A 554 -4.84 -18.33 -8.62
N GLN A 555 -5.62 -19.31 -8.19
CA GLN A 555 -6.11 -19.46 -6.82
C GLN A 555 -4.96 -19.84 -5.86
N THR A 556 -4.18 -20.86 -6.21
CA THR A 556 -3.04 -21.32 -5.40
C THR A 556 -1.99 -20.22 -5.24
N GLY A 557 -1.70 -19.48 -6.31
CA GLY A 557 -0.77 -18.36 -6.34
C GLY A 557 -1.35 -17.07 -5.76
N ARG A 558 -2.64 -17.02 -5.40
CA ARG A 558 -3.32 -15.82 -4.88
C ARG A 558 -3.29 -14.63 -5.85
N LEU A 559 -3.38 -14.93 -7.15
CA LEU A 559 -3.14 -13.99 -8.25
C LEU A 559 -4.43 -13.35 -8.81
N ASN A 560 -5.55 -13.41 -8.09
CA ASN A 560 -6.84 -12.91 -8.57
C ASN A 560 -6.81 -11.43 -8.97
N ASP A 561 -5.94 -10.66 -8.35
CA ASP A 561 -5.77 -9.23 -8.59
C ASP A 561 -4.54 -8.90 -9.45
N TYR A 562 -3.92 -9.92 -10.03
CA TYR A 562 -2.78 -9.77 -10.91
C TYR A 562 -3.19 -9.28 -12.31
N PHE A 563 -2.27 -8.57 -13.00
CA PHE A 563 -2.49 -7.98 -14.33
C PHE A 563 -3.06 -8.98 -15.35
N MET A 564 -2.63 -10.24 -15.30
CA MET A 564 -3.03 -11.27 -16.27
C MET A 564 -4.33 -12.01 -15.90
N SER A 565 -4.88 -11.79 -14.71
CA SER A 565 -6.11 -12.45 -14.26
C SER A 565 -7.31 -12.21 -15.19
N PRO A 566 -7.50 -11.04 -15.84
CA PRO A 566 -8.56 -10.84 -16.81
C PRO A 566 -8.55 -11.84 -17.96
N LEU A 567 -7.38 -12.17 -18.51
CA LEU A 567 -7.25 -13.15 -19.59
C LEU A 567 -7.71 -14.54 -19.12
N ILE A 568 -7.20 -14.98 -17.96
CA ILE A 568 -7.49 -16.30 -17.39
C ILE A 568 -8.99 -16.45 -17.12
N HIS A 569 -9.60 -15.45 -16.48
CA HIS A 569 -11.05 -15.45 -16.24
C HIS A 569 -11.86 -15.39 -17.54
N THR A 570 -11.39 -14.66 -18.54
CA THR A 570 -12.08 -14.59 -19.84
C THR A 570 -12.06 -15.94 -20.57
N VAL A 571 -10.92 -16.61 -20.57
CA VAL A 571 -10.79 -17.97 -21.15
C VAL A 571 -11.68 -18.97 -20.40
N ALA A 572 -11.70 -18.90 -19.06
CA ALA A 572 -12.59 -19.72 -18.24
C ALA A 572 -14.07 -19.42 -18.53
N ALA A 573 -14.43 -18.18 -18.78
CA ALA A 573 -15.79 -17.82 -19.19
C ALA A 573 -16.15 -18.48 -20.52
N HIS A 574 -15.27 -18.46 -21.51
CA HIS A 574 -15.51 -19.12 -22.82
C HIS A 574 -15.76 -20.63 -22.69
N THR A 575 -14.88 -21.33 -21.97
CA THR A 575 -15.02 -22.79 -21.77
C THR A 575 -16.29 -23.12 -20.97
N THR A 576 -16.68 -22.26 -20.05
CA THR A 576 -17.90 -22.40 -19.24
C THR A 576 -19.16 -22.13 -20.08
N LEU A 577 -19.14 -21.10 -20.93
CA LEU A 577 -20.21 -20.80 -21.89
C LEU A 577 -20.41 -21.97 -22.88
N HIS A 578 -19.33 -22.53 -23.39
CA HIS A 578 -19.40 -23.69 -24.28
C HIS A 578 -20.09 -24.91 -23.63
N ARG A 579 -19.96 -25.08 -22.32
CA ARG A 579 -20.65 -26.10 -21.52
C ARG A 579 -22.10 -25.74 -21.18
N GLY A 580 -22.55 -24.53 -21.50
CA GLY A 580 -23.88 -24.03 -21.19
C GLY A 580 -24.09 -23.53 -19.78
N ASP A 581 -23.03 -23.41 -18.94
CA ASP A 581 -23.11 -22.89 -17.58
C ASP A 581 -22.97 -21.37 -17.61
N VAL A 582 -24.05 -20.70 -17.98
CA VAL A 582 -24.13 -19.24 -18.11
C VAL A 582 -23.91 -18.50 -16.76
N PRO A 583 -24.47 -18.96 -15.62
CA PRO A 583 -24.25 -18.28 -14.33
C PRO A 583 -22.76 -18.20 -13.97
N ARG A 584 -22.04 -19.32 -14.04
CA ARG A 584 -20.63 -19.39 -13.72
C ARG A 584 -19.76 -18.57 -14.70
N ALA A 585 -20.12 -18.55 -15.98
CA ALA A 585 -19.46 -17.71 -16.97
C ALA A 585 -19.59 -16.22 -16.64
N LYS A 586 -20.76 -15.76 -16.21
CA LYS A 586 -20.97 -14.38 -15.76
C LYS A 586 -20.11 -14.02 -14.54
N GLU A 587 -19.94 -14.93 -13.59
CA GLU A 587 -19.03 -14.73 -12.46
C GLU A 587 -17.59 -14.49 -12.94
N HIS A 588 -17.09 -15.30 -13.87
CA HIS A 588 -15.78 -15.10 -14.47
C HIS A 588 -15.66 -13.76 -15.20
N LEU A 589 -16.67 -13.37 -15.97
CA LEU A 589 -16.66 -12.08 -16.67
C LEU A 589 -16.66 -10.88 -15.70
N VAL A 590 -17.34 -10.97 -14.55
CA VAL A 590 -17.29 -9.96 -13.50
C VAL A 590 -15.87 -9.83 -12.94
N GLN A 591 -15.18 -10.96 -12.70
CA GLN A 591 -13.80 -10.94 -12.23
C GLN A 591 -12.86 -10.30 -13.28
N ALA A 592 -13.00 -10.66 -14.55
CA ALA A 592 -12.23 -10.06 -15.64
C ALA A 592 -12.48 -8.55 -15.76
N ALA A 593 -13.75 -8.12 -15.68
CA ALA A 593 -14.12 -6.71 -15.79
C ALA A 593 -13.53 -5.82 -14.69
N ARG A 594 -13.40 -6.33 -13.46
CA ARG A 594 -12.79 -5.59 -12.34
C ARG A 594 -11.38 -5.11 -12.63
N ARG A 595 -10.58 -5.89 -13.38
CA ARG A 595 -9.17 -5.58 -13.69
C ARG A 595 -8.95 -5.03 -15.10
N ARG A 596 -10.04 -4.86 -15.87
CA ARG A 596 -9.97 -4.26 -17.22
C ARG A 596 -9.21 -2.92 -17.28
N PRO A 597 -9.25 -2.02 -16.27
CA PRO A 597 -8.46 -0.80 -16.29
C PRO A 597 -6.94 -0.99 -16.39
N LEU A 598 -6.42 -2.16 -16.01
CA LEU A 598 -5.01 -2.52 -16.14
C LEU A 598 -4.62 -2.83 -17.59
N LEU A 599 -5.58 -3.18 -18.46
CA LEU A 599 -5.35 -3.52 -19.88
C LEU A 599 -5.13 -2.22 -20.67
N THR A 600 -3.87 -1.86 -20.84
CA THR A 600 -3.45 -0.61 -21.48
C THR A 600 -2.51 -0.88 -22.65
N TYR A 601 -2.09 0.18 -23.35
CA TYR A 601 -1.10 0.07 -24.41
C TYR A 601 0.35 -0.19 -23.93
N ALA A 602 0.56 -0.33 -22.62
CA ALA A 602 1.87 -0.70 -22.06
C ALA A 602 2.21 -2.17 -22.32
N ILE A 603 1.21 -3.05 -22.33
CA ILE A 603 1.37 -4.47 -22.71
C ILE A 603 0.32 -4.79 -23.77
N PRO A 604 0.49 -4.28 -24.99
CA PRO A 604 -0.56 -4.21 -25.98
C PRO A 604 -1.04 -5.58 -26.49
N PRO A 605 -0.17 -6.62 -26.72
CA PRO A 605 -0.63 -7.91 -27.20
C PRO A 605 -1.69 -8.53 -26.30
N VAL A 606 -1.38 -8.68 -25.03
CA VAL A 606 -2.27 -9.29 -24.03
C VAL A 606 -3.50 -8.43 -23.79
N ALA A 607 -3.34 -7.11 -23.73
CA ALA A 607 -4.46 -6.19 -23.49
C ALA A 607 -5.51 -6.29 -24.61
N VAL A 608 -5.10 -6.21 -25.87
CA VAL A 608 -6.02 -6.28 -27.00
C VAL A 608 -6.63 -7.67 -27.13
N GLN A 609 -5.84 -8.73 -26.99
CA GLN A 609 -6.31 -10.12 -27.02
C GLN A 609 -7.39 -10.35 -25.93
N THR A 610 -7.13 -9.96 -24.69
CA THR A 610 -8.11 -10.08 -23.60
C THR A 610 -9.40 -9.32 -23.89
N LEU A 611 -9.29 -8.09 -24.40
CA LEU A 611 -10.45 -7.27 -24.75
C LEU A 611 -11.27 -7.88 -25.89
N LEU A 612 -10.62 -8.51 -26.88
CA LEU A 612 -11.30 -9.23 -27.96
C LEU A 612 -12.03 -10.47 -27.43
N GLU A 613 -11.37 -11.26 -26.60
CA GLU A 613 -12.00 -12.42 -25.99
C GLU A 613 -13.18 -12.04 -25.09
N LEU A 614 -13.07 -10.96 -24.30
CA LEU A 614 -14.20 -10.39 -23.57
C LEU A 614 -15.34 -9.98 -24.51
N GLY A 615 -15.02 -9.33 -25.61
CA GLY A 615 -16.01 -8.92 -26.62
C GLY A 615 -16.75 -10.12 -27.21
N ARG A 616 -16.06 -11.20 -27.52
CA ARG A 616 -16.65 -12.47 -28.00
C ARG A 616 -17.57 -13.09 -26.95
N ALA A 617 -17.14 -13.13 -25.68
CA ALA A 617 -17.94 -13.67 -24.59
C ALA A 617 -19.23 -12.85 -24.35
N TYR A 618 -19.14 -11.52 -24.39
CA TYR A 618 -20.30 -10.64 -24.29
C TYR A 618 -21.28 -10.85 -25.45
N LEU A 619 -20.78 -11.06 -26.69
CA LEU A 619 -21.65 -11.38 -27.85
C LEU A 619 -22.36 -12.71 -27.70
N ILE A 620 -21.73 -13.75 -27.17
CA ILE A 620 -22.38 -15.03 -26.86
C ILE A 620 -23.53 -14.86 -25.86
N LEU A 621 -23.43 -13.87 -24.98
CA LEU A 621 -24.42 -13.53 -23.95
C LEU A 621 -25.43 -12.47 -24.41
N ASP A 622 -25.41 -12.05 -25.67
CA ASP A 622 -26.23 -10.98 -26.25
C ASP A 622 -26.01 -9.60 -25.60
N ASP A 623 -24.87 -9.40 -24.87
CA ASP A 623 -24.47 -8.12 -24.29
C ASP A 623 -23.72 -7.26 -25.32
N ALA A 624 -24.45 -6.66 -26.24
CA ALA A 624 -23.88 -5.76 -27.25
C ALA A 624 -23.24 -4.49 -26.67
N VAL A 625 -23.69 -4.02 -25.48
CA VAL A 625 -23.14 -2.83 -24.81
C VAL A 625 -21.77 -3.15 -24.22
N GLY A 626 -21.66 -4.26 -23.50
CA GLY A 626 -20.38 -4.76 -22.98
C GLY A 626 -19.38 -4.97 -24.11
N ALA A 627 -19.78 -5.66 -25.18
CA ALA A 627 -18.93 -5.90 -26.34
C ALA A 627 -18.43 -4.60 -27.01
N ARG A 628 -19.31 -3.62 -27.27
CA ARG A 628 -18.91 -2.29 -27.82
C ARG A 628 -17.93 -1.56 -26.91
N THR A 629 -18.09 -1.68 -25.60
CA THR A 629 -17.22 -1.00 -24.63
C THR A 629 -15.79 -1.54 -24.68
N VAL A 630 -15.62 -2.87 -24.67
CA VAL A 630 -14.28 -3.48 -24.72
C VAL A 630 -13.62 -3.31 -26.08
N LEU A 631 -14.38 -3.36 -27.18
CA LEU A 631 -13.86 -3.13 -28.53
C LEU A 631 -13.40 -1.68 -28.74
N ARG A 632 -14.07 -0.69 -28.15
CA ARG A 632 -13.63 0.69 -28.19
C ARG A 632 -12.27 0.85 -27.48
N GLN A 633 -12.10 0.18 -26.36
CA GLN A 633 -10.82 0.17 -25.64
C GLN A 633 -9.73 -0.51 -26.48
N ALA A 634 -10.02 -1.67 -27.07
CA ALA A 634 -9.08 -2.37 -27.94
C ALA A 634 -8.63 -1.50 -29.12
N ARG A 635 -9.56 -0.82 -29.80
CA ARG A 635 -9.24 0.13 -30.88
C ARG A 635 -8.38 1.28 -30.41
N GLY A 636 -8.62 1.84 -29.23
CA GLY A 636 -7.77 2.87 -28.67
C GLY A 636 -6.33 2.42 -28.47
N ILE A 637 -6.11 1.16 -28.08
CA ILE A 637 -4.78 0.58 -27.98
C ILE A 637 -4.18 0.37 -29.37
N LEU A 638 -4.94 -0.20 -30.32
CA LEU A 638 -4.48 -0.46 -31.69
C LEU A 638 -4.13 0.82 -32.47
N GLN A 639 -4.75 1.96 -32.15
CA GLN A 639 -4.33 3.25 -32.73
C GLN A 639 -2.89 3.65 -32.34
N LEU A 640 -2.46 3.27 -31.14
CA LEU A 640 -1.11 3.55 -30.64
C LEU A 640 -0.12 2.42 -30.99
N ARG A 641 -0.62 1.20 -31.19
CA ARG A 641 0.14 -0.02 -31.44
C ARG A 641 -0.55 -0.84 -32.55
N PRO A 642 -0.37 -0.44 -33.82
CA PRO A 642 -1.15 -1.04 -34.92
C PRO A 642 -0.67 -2.42 -35.35
N ASP A 643 0.61 -2.74 -35.15
CA ASP A 643 1.24 -3.97 -35.62
C ASP A 643 1.18 -5.09 -34.55
N LEU A 644 -0.02 -5.63 -34.38
CA LEU A 644 -0.30 -6.75 -33.47
C LEU A 644 -0.86 -7.99 -34.20
N GLY A 645 -0.35 -8.27 -35.40
CA GLY A 645 -0.61 -9.46 -36.17
C GLY A 645 -2.09 -9.69 -36.50
N VAL A 646 -2.67 -10.76 -35.97
CA VAL A 646 -4.07 -11.14 -36.23
C VAL A 646 -5.10 -10.31 -35.44
N LEU A 647 -4.68 -9.53 -34.44
CA LEU A 647 -5.61 -8.80 -33.56
C LEU A 647 -6.33 -7.64 -34.24
N PRO A 648 -5.69 -6.79 -35.09
CA PRO A 648 -6.38 -5.73 -35.81
C PRO A 648 -7.52 -6.27 -36.70
N PRO A 649 -7.30 -7.23 -37.64
CA PRO A 649 -8.40 -7.75 -38.48
C PRO A 649 -9.48 -8.46 -37.64
N GLN A 650 -9.13 -9.16 -36.56
CA GLN A 650 -10.12 -9.76 -35.66
C GLN A 650 -10.98 -8.72 -34.94
N THR A 651 -10.38 -7.57 -34.59
CA THR A 651 -11.12 -6.45 -33.99
C THR A 651 -12.13 -5.86 -34.97
N ASP A 652 -11.75 -5.72 -36.25
CA ASP A 652 -12.65 -5.23 -37.29
C ASP A 652 -13.77 -6.21 -37.64
N GLU A 653 -13.47 -7.51 -37.68
CA GLU A 653 -14.48 -8.57 -37.88
C GLU A 653 -15.52 -8.55 -36.73
N LEU A 654 -15.07 -8.49 -35.48
CA LEU A 654 -15.96 -8.46 -34.32
C LEU A 654 -16.83 -7.20 -34.30
N HIS A 655 -16.27 -6.07 -34.74
CA HIS A 655 -17.04 -4.83 -34.89
C HIS A 655 -18.11 -4.92 -35.97
N ALA A 656 -17.77 -5.48 -37.14
CA ALA A 656 -18.72 -5.70 -38.22
C ALA A 656 -19.89 -6.60 -37.77
N LYS A 657 -19.61 -7.65 -36.98
CA LYS A 657 -20.65 -8.50 -36.37
C LYS A 657 -21.56 -7.67 -35.42
N LEU A 658 -21.00 -6.79 -34.63
CA LEU A 658 -21.77 -5.89 -33.73
C LEU A 658 -22.65 -4.89 -34.48
N ASP A 659 -22.18 -4.36 -35.61
CA ASP A 659 -22.95 -3.44 -36.44
C ASP A 659 -24.13 -4.14 -37.09
N THR A 660 -23.99 -5.42 -37.50
CA THR A 660 -25.11 -6.24 -38.02
C THR A 660 -26.16 -6.55 -36.97
N ILE A 661 -25.75 -6.80 -35.70
CA ILE A 661 -26.67 -7.02 -34.58
C ILE A 661 -27.34 -5.69 -34.14
N GLY A 662 -26.64 -4.54 -34.25
CA GLY A 662 -27.15 -3.22 -33.91
C GLY A 662 -28.05 -2.55 -34.95
N GLY A 663 -28.20 -3.12 -36.13
CA GLY A 663 -29.03 -2.56 -37.21
C GLY A 663 -30.54 -2.59 -36.98
N GLY A 664 -31.01 -2.99 -35.79
CA GLY A 664 -32.40 -3.13 -35.42
C GLY A 664 -33.04 -2.04 -34.54
N VAL A 665 -32.31 -1.04 -34.05
CA VAL A 665 -32.91 0.02 -33.22
C VAL A 665 -32.42 1.40 -33.66
N PRO A 666 -33.16 2.12 -34.48
CA PRO A 666 -32.83 3.54 -34.77
C PRO A 666 -33.09 4.39 -33.53
N GLY A 667 -32.05 5.08 -32.99
CA GLY A 667 -32.29 6.21 -32.11
C GLY A 667 -31.48 6.38 -30.82
N VAL A 668 -30.58 5.46 -30.44
CA VAL A 668 -29.76 5.66 -29.22
C VAL A 668 -28.29 5.75 -29.58
N SER A 669 -27.74 6.97 -29.59
CA SER A 669 -26.30 7.19 -29.68
C SER A 669 -25.60 6.65 -28.43
N ALA A 670 -24.54 5.85 -28.59
CA ALA A 670 -23.86 5.18 -27.47
C ALA A 670 -23.36 6.17 -26.40
N LEU A 671 -23.70 5.86 -25.14
CA LEU A 671 -23.22 6.62 -23.98
C LEU A 671 -21.72 6.35 -23.77
N THR A 672 -20.98 7.40 -23.37
CA THR A 672 -19.57 7.29 -23.04
C THR A 672 -19.36 6.69 -21.64
N THR A 673 -18.15 6.21 -21.34
CA THR A 673 -17.81 5.67 -19.99
C THR A 673 -18.06 6.69 -18.87
N ALA A 674 -17.82 7.98 -19.13
CA ALA A 674 -18.10 9.05 -18.17
C ALA A 674 -19.62 9.26 -17.97
N GLU A 675 -20.40 9.13 -19.04
CA GLU A 675 -21.86 9.20 -18.99
C GLU A 675 -22.47 7.96 -18.30
N LEU A 676 -21.92 6.78 -18.54
CA LEU A 676 -22.35 5.52 -17.88
C LEU A 676 -22.16 5.57 -16.35
N ARG A 677 -21.08 6.19 -15.87
CA ARG A 677 -20.83 6.40 -14.42
C ARG A 677 -21.87 7.32 -13.78
N LEU A 678 -22.46 8.21 -14.56
CA LEU A 678 -23.50 9.13 -14.08
C LEU A 678 -24.88 8.50 -13.96
N LEU A 679 -25.19 7.43 -14.74
CA LEU A 679 -26.51 6.86 -14.81
C LEU A 679 -27.08 6.42 -13.46
N PRO A 680 -26.36 5.62 -12.63
CA PRO A 680 -26.88 5.22 -11.33
C PRO A 680 -27.15 6.40 -10.41
N LEU A 681 -26.36 7.49 -10.52
CA LEU A 681 -26.51 8.68 -9.71
C LEU A 681 -27.67 9.59 -10.20
N LEU A 682 -28.03 9.50 -11.48
CA LEU A 682 -29.22 10.16 -12.01
C LEU A 682 -30.52 9.55 -11.49
N ALA A 683 -30.53 8.29 -11.11
CA ALA A 683 -31.68 7.64 -10.49
C ALA A 683 -31.85 7.98 -8.99
N THR A 684 -30.86 8.63 -8.37
CA THR A 684 -30.91 9.04 -6.95
C THR A 684 -31.49 10.42 -6.76
N HIS A 685 -31.69 10.87 -5.51
CA HIS A 685 -32.15 12.21 -5.16
C HIS A 685 -31.04 13.29 -5.19
N LEU A 686 -29.81 12.92 -5.53
CA LEU A 686 -28.66 13.82 -5.51
C LEU A 686 -28.78 14.94 -6.55
N ASN A 687 -28.43 16.16 -6.17
CA ASN A 687 -28.29 17.26 -7.11
C ASN A 687 -26.93 17.22 -7.86
N PHE A 688 -26.77 18.03 -8.91
CA PHE A 688 -25.57 18.01 -9.75
C PHE A 688 -24.27 18.39 -9.02
N LEU A 689 -24.36 19.14 -7.92
CA LEU A 689 -23.21 19.47 -7.09
C LEU A 689 -22.78 18.24 -6.27
N GLU A 690 -23.73 17.57 -5.65
CA GLU A 690 -23.52 16.34 -4.87
C GLU A 690 -23.01 15.18 -5.75
N ILE A 691 -23.56 15.04 -6.97
CA ILE A 691 -23.06 14.07 -7.96
C ILE A 691 -21.61 14.41 -8.32
N GLY A 692 -21.29 15.69 -8.54
CA GLY A 692 -19.94 16.15 -8.84
C GLY A 692 -18.95 15.81 -7.72
N GLN A 693 -19.34 16.05 -6.46
CA GLN A 693 -18.54 15.70 -5.29
C GLN A 693 -18.27 14.19 -5.21
N ARG A 694 -19.29 13.37 -5.50
CA ARG A 694 -19.18 11.91 -5.43
C ARG A 694 -18.33 11.31 -6.56
N LEU A 695 -18.24 11.99 -7.71
CA LEU A 695 -17.45 11.57 -8.87
C LEU A 695 -16.12 12.33 -9.01
N TYR A 696 -15.82 13.24 -8.06
CA TYR A 696 -14.63 14.11 -8.08
C TYR A 696 -14.51 14.96 -9.37
N ILE A 697 -15.66 15.47 -9.86
CA ILE A 697 -15.74 16.36 -11.04
C ILE A 697 -16.54 17.62 -10.73
N SER A 698 -16.35 18.68 -11.53
CA SER A 698 -17.08 19.93 -11.32
C SER A 698 -18.58 19.79 -11.61
N LYS A 699 -19.43 20.58 -10.92
CA LYS A 699 -20.86 20.68 -11.21
C LYS A 699 -21.12 20.99 -12.70
N HIS A 700 -20.25 21.79 -13.33
CA HIS A 700 -20.35 22.12 -14.75
C HIS A 700 -20.12 20.90 -15.65
N THR A 701 -19.12 20.07 -15.31
CA THR A 701 -18.84 18.81 -16.00
C THR A 701 -20.02 17.83 -15.89
N VAL A 702 -20.61 17.69 -14.69
CA VAL A 702 -21.81 16.87 -14.49
C VAL A 702 -22.95 17.37 -15.38
N LYS A 703 -23.23 18.68 -15.36
CA LYS A 703 -24.31 19.28 -16.17
C LYS A 703 -24.12 19.03 -17.66
N THR A 704 -22.88 19.18 -18.17
CA THR A 704 -22.55 18.95 -19.58
C THR A 704 -22.77 17.49 -19.96
N GLN A 705 -22.32 16.55 -19.13
CA GLN A 705 -22.52 15.11 -19.35
C GLN A 705 -23.99 14.72 -19.30
N VAL A 706 -24.77 15.25 -18.35
CA VAL A 706 -26.21 14.99 -18.25
C VAL A 706 -26.97 15.52 -19.48
N ILE A 707 -26.63 16.69 -19.99
CA ILE A 707 -27.22 17.23 -21.23
C ILE A 707 -26.89 16.31 -22.41
N SER A 708 -25.67 15.81 -22.48
CA SER A 708 -25.25 14.85 -23.51
C SER A 708 -26.03 13.51 -23.39
N ILE A 709 -26.23 13.01 -22.16
CA ILE A 709 -27.08 11.83 -21.90
C ILE A 709 -28.50 12.06 -22.40
N TYR A 710 -29.13 13.19 -22.03
CA TYR A 710 -30.49 13.50 -22.45
C TYR A 710 -30.64 13.55 -23.97
N ARG A 711 -29.68 14.19 -24.65
CA ARG A 711 -29.65 14.24 -26.12
C ARG A 711 -29.51 12.86 -26.75
N LYS A 712 -28.67 11.99 -26.18
CA LYS A 712 -28.42 10.64 -26.66
C LYS A 712 -29.60 9.68 -26.43
N LEU A 713 -30.35 9.89 -25.32
CA LEU A 713 -31.55 9.14 -24.98
C LEU A 713 -32.82 9.71 -25.66
N GLY A 714 -32.74 10.87 -26.29
CA GLY A 714 -33.88 11.56 -26.90
C GLY A 714 -34.88 12.09 -25.88
N VAL A 715 -34.44 12.48 -24.69
CA VAL A 715 -35.27 12.96 -23.57
C VAL A 715 -34.93 14.39 -23.17
N SER A 716 -35.81 15.07 -22.45
CA SER A 716 -35.62 16.47 -22.06
C SER A 716 -35.51 16.67 -20.55
N SER A 717 -35.78 15.66 -19.75
CA SER A 717 -35.80 15.77 -18.29
C SER A 717 -35.14 14.58 -17.60
N ARG A 718 -34.75 14.78 -16.33
CA ARG A 718 -34.16 13.72 -15.48
C ARG A 718 -35.10 12.54 -15.31
N SER A 719 -36.39 12.81 -15.05
CA SER A 719 -37.39 11.76 -14.86
C SER A 719 -37.59 10.93 -16.11
N GLN A 720 -37.64 11.57 -17.30
CA GLN A 720 -37.73 10.86 -18.58
C GLN A 720 -36.46 10.07 -18.87
N ALA A 721 -35.29 10.59 -18.48
CA ALA A 721 -34.02 9.85 -18.64
C ALA A 721 -33.99 8.61 -17.75
N VAL A 722 -34.43 8.70 -16.50
CA VAL A 722 -34.49 7.55 -15.57
C VAL A 722 -35.46 6.50 -16.11
N GLN A 723 -36.67 6.89 -16.48
CA GLN A 723 -37.66 5.99 -17.08
C GLN A 723 -37.11 5.28 -18.33
N ARG A 724 -36.44 6.06 -19.21
CA ARG A 724 -35.88 5.51 -20.46
C ARG A 724 -34.71 4.56 -20.19
N LEU A 725 -33.94 4.80 -19.15
CA LEU A 725 -32.85 3.94 -18.71
C LEU A 725 -33.36 2.62 -18.09
N GLU A 726 -34.49 2.67 -17.35
CA GLU A 726 -35.20 1.50 -16.83
C GLU A 726 -35.76 0.64 -17.98
N GLU A 727 -36.42 1.28 -18.96
CA GLU A 727 -36.93 0.59 -20.16
C GLU A 727 -35.81 -0.09 -20.98
N LEU A 728 -34.59 0.47 -20.96
CA LEU A 728 -33.43 -0.06 -21.65
C LEU A 728 -32.61 -1.06 -20.79
N GLY A 729 -33.03 -1.34 -19.54
CA GLY A 729 -32.30 -2.22 -18.62
C GLY A 729 -30.92 -1.70 -18.21
N LEU A 730 -30.70 -0.38 -18.27
CA LEU A 730 -29.44 0.27 -17.93
C LEU A 730 -29.38 0.78 -16.47
N LEU A 731 -30.49 0.70 -15.74
CA LEU A 731 -30.59 0.86 -14.29
C LEU A 731 -31.16 -0.46 -13.74
N GLU A 732 -30.37 -1.15 -12.92
CA GLU A 732 -30.91 -2.23 -12.08
C GLU A 732 -31.69 -1.61 -10.93
N GLY A 733 -32.91 -2.08 -10.68
CA GLY A 733 -33.81 -1.66 -9.63
C GLY A 733 -33.32 -2.01 -8.22
#